data_f442910e6c95cae335302c921eb0b278
#
_entry.id   f442910e6c95cae335302c921eb0b278
#
_cell.length_a   1.000
_cell.length_b   1.000
_cell.length_c   1.000
_cell.angle_alpha   90.00
_cell.angle_beta   90.00
_cell.angle_gamma   90.00
#
_symmetry.space_group_name_H-M   'P 1'
#
loop_
_entity.id
_entity.type
_entity.pdbx_description
1 polymer ?
#
loop_
_entity_poly.entity_id
_entity_poly.type
_entity_poly.pdbx_seq_one_letter_code
_entity_poly.pdbx_strand_id
1 'polypeptide(L)'
;MARSLHEPAERYSAGATGHVRREDLIRPDARRREFSERHAQRRLSQKERRWAPIAYAVFALAIVVIFCVAYVTYAFSEYRGVILPGVQVDNISLAGLSEGGANSLVWQKLRAIGQSPVILTYGPDAWKPSKDELGVTYDPLATAREAMQVGRQGSFFEQLIDRLPLHLSHSVPLVYYLREPVLRSYIRANIAGAPPHGIYLRPYDAQIASAGDRFVLRPSHVGLRLDVGYAIQTVHDILGSLHKQARELRAIHLDPQITDADAEKIIGRVNGFLAHPPVIAAGRRVFVMTSADLVSMVKFSNTHLKHRATIVMNVIQPQITAYVSNLASQVDRPAANPVMQFTAGHVIVLRPRRLGRTLDQTAAYQSLLAAVSGLRQNARLHFKVAVTQPPVDVTNAGSLGINSLLGEGTSTFAGSGDTRLADVISIAKSFDQTEINPGQDISFNYLVGQNWPSRVYDDRETLSQGQLVPGRHGAMQQVATTFLRALYGSGLKLLERHAHPYRLSWYEPPVGLDAVVDPGRNWDLRFRNTTGSYLLIQTRVEPLRHQIYIYVYGKNQGWKVSVDPIGKVLKVYPHPRTVVRQDPSLAPGQIKQVAWPHDGADTVVQRTITYPNGKVAVEEVDTHYSAWQGIALVGSNPGHQPGATPTPTPSSGKSATPSPTPTFSH
;
A
#
# COMPACT_ATOMS: atom_id res chain seq x y z
N MET A 1 -16.02 -46.32 -48.01
CA MET A 1 -15.02 -46.29 -49.08
C MET A 1 -13.77 -45.68 -48.52
N ALA A 2 -12.87 -46.47 -48.12
CA ALA A 2 -11.70 -47.00 -48.83
C ALA A 2 -10.54 -46.02 -48.81
N ARG A 3 -9.62 -46.35 -48.04
CA ARG A 3 -8.19 -46.80 -48.24
C ARG A 3 -7.24 -45.62 -48.23
N SER A 4 -6.03 -45.64 -47.74
CA SER A 4 -5.20 -46.64 -47.08
C SER A 4 -3.78 -46.02 -46.86
N LEU A 5 -3.15 -46.34 -45.74
CA LEU A 5 -1.77 -46.86 -45.64
C LEU A 5 -0.63 -45.98 -46.22
N HIS A 6 0.41 -45.63 -45.51
CA HIS A 6 1.51 -46.52 -45.06
C HIS A 6 2.50 -45.79 -44.16
N GLU A 7 2.83 -46.42 -43.09
CA GLU A 7 4.16 -46.41 -42.47
C GLU A 7 5.10 -47.32 -43.26
N PRO A 8 6.43 -47.37 -43.09
CA PRO A 8 7.15 -47.70 -41.86
C PRO A 8 8.54 -47.02 -41.68
N ALA A 9 9.00 -46.88 -40.52
CA ALA A 9 9.93 -47.66 -39.68
C ALA A 9 11.42 -47.74 -40.12
N GLU A 10 12.20 -47.68 -39.08
CA GLU A 10 13.52 -48.24 -38.79
C GLU A 10 14.74 -47.32 -38.99
N ARG A 11 15.64 -47.20 -38.14
CA ARG A 11 16.37 -47.90 -37.05
C ARG A 11 17.79 -47.36 -36.91
N TYR A 12 18.30 -47.46 -35.69
CA TYR A 12 19.71 -47.61 -35.27
C TYR A 12 20.70 -46.46 -35.49
N SER A 13 21.66 -46.19 -34.69
CA SER A 13 22.15 -46.71 -33.40
C SER A 13 23.35 -45.87 -32.97
N ALA A 14 23.52 -45.80 -31.69
CA ALA A 14 24.74 -45.92 -30.93
C ALA A 14 26.01 -45.11 -31.27
N GLY A 15 26.57 -44.63 -30.21
CA GLY A 15 28.01 -44.54 -30.08
C GLY A 15 28.51 -43.23 -29.52
N ALA A 16 28.64 -43.19 -28.27
CA ALA A 16 29.87 -43.33 -27.49
C ALA A 16 30.73 -42.06 -27.33
N THR A 17 30.87 -41.74 -26.10
CA THR A 17 32.11 -41.37 -25.40
C THR A 17 32.87 -40.13 -25.80
N GLY A 18 33.12 -39.33 -24.81
CA GLY A 18 34.42 -38.75 -24.76
C GLY A 18 34.55 -37.38 -24.06
N HIS A 19 34.94 -37.45 -22.85
CA HIS A 19 35.85 -36.54 -22.13
C HIS A 19 35.48 -35.11 -21.80
N VAL A 20 35.28 -34.97 -20.57
CA VAL A 20 35.80 -33.99 -19.59
C VAL A 20 36.90 -33.06 -20.13
N ARG A 21 36.69 -31.75 -20.00
CA ARG A 21 37.73 -30.86 -19.52
C ARG A 21 37.14 -29.82 -18.54
N ARG A 22 37.80 -29.82 -17.42
CA ARG A 22 37.75 -28.80 -16.34
C ARG A 22 38.31 -27.49 -16.88
N GLU A 23 37.93 -26.50 -16.08
CA GLU A 23 38.53 -25.14 -15.94
C GLU A 23 37.75 -24.05 -16.68
N ASP A 24 36.92 -23.34 -15.87
CA ASP A 24 37.30 -21.98 -15.48
C ASP A 24 36.42 -21.52 -14.32
N LEU A 25 37.07 -21.46 -13.17
CA LEU A 25 36.64 -20.77 -11.99
C LEU A 25 36.72 -19.26 -12.25
N ILE A 26 35.58 -18.63 -12.45
CA ILE A 26 35.47 -17.17 -12.36
C ILE A 26 34.63 -16.84 -11.14
N ARG A 27 35.24 -16.07 -10.26
CA ARG A 27 34.81 -15.65 -8.92
C ARG A 27 33.45 -14.97 -8.90
N PRO A 28 32.61 -15.27 -7.92
CA PRO A 28 31.26 -14.68 -7.80
C PRO A 28 31.17 -13.41 -6.95
N ASP A 29 32.25 -12.69 -6.67
CA ASP A 29 32.21 -11.69 -5.57
C ASP A 29 31.86 -10.25 -5.94
N ALA A 30 31.81 -9.90 -7.23
CA ALA A 30 31.48 -8.52 -7.62
C ALA A 30 29.98 -8.22 -7.76
N ARG A 31 29.14 -9.24 -8.01
CA ARG A 31 27.70 -9.02 -8.25
C ARG A 31 26.82 -9.00 -6.99
N ARG A 32 27.34 -9.45 -5.84
CA ARG A 32 26.55 -9.50 -4.59
C ARG A 32 26.42 -8.16 -3.88
N ARG A 33 27.37 -7.24 -4.03
CA ARG A 33 27.30 -5.92 -3.37
C ARG A 33 26.27 -4.98 -4.01
N GLU A 34 26.17 -4.96 -5.32
CA GLU A 34 25.17 -4.11 -6.01
C GLU A 34 23.72 -4.58 -5.80
N PHE A 35 23.50 -5.88 -5.53
CA PHE A 35 22.16 -6.42 -5.42
C PHE A 35 21.51 -6.13 -4.05
N SER A 36 22.29 -6.04 -2.98
CA SER A 36 21.76 -5.74 -1.65
C SER A 36 21.39 -4.27 -1.47
N GLU A 37 22.19 -3.36 -2.03
CA GLU A 37 21.88 -1.91 -1.96
C GLU A 37 20.70 -1.51 -2.85
N ARG A 38 20.57 -2.14 -4.04
CA ARG A 38 19.41 -1.90 -4.92
C ARG A 38 18.09 -2.42 -4.35
N HIS A 39 18.13 -3.45 -3.48
CA HIS A 39 16.91 -3.99 -2.85
C HIS A 39 16.46 -3.17 -1.65
N ALA A 40 17.36 -2.56 -0.90
CA ALA A 40 16.99 -1.63 0.19
C ALA A 40 16.37 -0.34 -0.37
N GLN A 41 16.93 0.23 -1.43
CA GLN A 41 16.36 1.41 -2.09
C GLN A 41 15.06 1.12 -2.83
N ARG A 42 14.89 -0.08 -3.42
CA ARG A 42 13.62 -0.46 -4.08
C ARG A 42 12.47 -0.65 -3.09
N ARG A 43 12.72 -1.09 -1.85
CA ARG A 43 11.65 -1.27 -0.85
C ARG A 43 11.07 0.04 -0.33
N LEU A 44 11.87 1.09 -0.23
CA LEU A 44 11.38 2.43 0.14
C LEU A 44 10.62 3.09 -1.02
N SER A 45 11.11 2.97 -2.25
CA SER A 45 10.44 3.53 -3.43
C SER A 45 9.16 2.80 -3.85
N GLN A 46 9.03 1.50 -3.52
CA GLN A 46 7.82 0.73 -3.84
C GLN A 46 6.64 1.04 -2.91
N LYS A 47 6.89 1.44 -1.66
CA LYS A 47 5.81 1.79 -0.74
C LYS A 47 5.17 3.13 -1.11
N GLU A 48 5.96 4.10 -1.57
CA GLU A 48 5.42 5.38 -2.05
C GLU A 48 4.76 5.28 -3.43
N ARG A 49 5.27 4.45 -4.34
CA ARG A 49 4.65 4.23 -5.66
C ARG A 49 3.29 3.53 -5.63
N ARG A 50 2.97 2.82 -4.55
CA ARG A 50 1.70 2.09 -4.44
C ARG A 50 0.48 2.98 -4.18
N TRP A 51 0.66 4.12 -3.56
CA TRP A 51 -0.46 5.01 -3.21
C TRP A 51 -0.64 6.18 -4.17
N ALA A 52 0.40 6.55 -4.91
CA ALA A 52 0.33 7.65 -5.86
C ALA A 52 -0.78 7.48 -6.93
N PRO A 53 -0.92 6.33 -7.63
CA PRO A 53 -1.96 6.20 -8.65
C PRO A 53 -3.37 6.22 -8.05
N ILE A 54 -3.55 5.71 -6.82
CA ILE A 54 -4.85 5.74 -6.13
C ILE A 54 -5.19 7.17 -5.71
N ALA A 55 -4.24 7.92 -5.20
CA ALA A 55 -4.42 9.32 -4.82
C ALA A 55 -4.74 10.18 -6.06
N TYR A 56 -4.05 9.97 -7.18
CA TYR A 56 -4.35 10.66 -8.45
C TYR A 56 -5.73 10.29 -9.00
N ALA A 57 -6.13 9.02 -8.92
CA ALA A 57 -7.45 8.59 -9.37
C ALA A 57 -8.57 9.20 -8.51
N VAL A 58 -8.41 9.24 -7.20
CA VAL A 58 -9.35 9.88 -6.27
C VAL A 58 -9.40 11.39 -6.50
N PHE A 59 -8.26 12.03 -6.71
CA PHE A 59 -8.20 13.47 -7.01
C PHE A 59 -8.83 13.80 -8.36
N ALA A 60 -8.57 13.01 -9.40
CA ALA A 60 -9.20 13.17 -10.71
C ALA A 60 -10.72 12.97 -10.62
N LEU A 61 -11.19 11.96 -9.87
CA LEU A 61 -12.61 11.73 -9.64
C LEU A 61 -13.26 12.91 -8.90
N ALA A 62 -12.61 13.45 -7.88
CA ALA A 62 -13.09 14.63 -7.15
C ALA A 62 -13.23 15.86 -8.06
N ILE A 63 -12.25 16.09 -8.94
CA ILE A 63 -12.32 17.18 -9.93
C ILE A 63 -13.51 16.98 -10.87
N VAL A 64 -13.72 15.78 -11.39
CA VAL A 64 -14.86 15.46 -12.26
C VAL A 64 -16.18 15.72 -11.54
N VAL A 65 -16.30 15.31 -10.28
CA VAL A 65 -17.52 15.56 -9.48
C VAL A 65 -17.76 17.06 -9.28
N ILE A 66 -16.73 17.83 -8.97
CA ILE A 66 -16.84 19.30 -8.82
C ILE A 66 -17.31 19.95 -10.14
N PHE A 67 -16.72 19.57 -11.26
CA PHE A 67 -17.15 20.08 -12.58
C PHE A 67 -18.59 19.69 -12.91
N CYS A 68 -19.00 18.46 -12.59
CA CYS A 68 -20.38 18.03 -12.75
C CYS A 68 -21.36 18.85 -11.90
N VAL A 69 -21.04 19.06 -10.63
CA VAL A 69 -21.87 19.88 -9.71
C VAL A 69 -21.94 21.35 -10.17
N ALA A 70 -20.82 21.94 -10.57
CA ALA A 70 -20.79 23.29 -11.10
C ALA A 70 -21.60 23.42 -12.39
N TYR A 71 -21.50 22.46 -13.29
CA TYR A 71 -22.27 22.42 -14.52
C TYR A 71 -23.78 22.26 -14.25
N VAL A 72 -24.17 21.37 -13.32
CA VAL A 72 -25.57 21.18 -12.92
C VAL A 72 -26.15 22.48 -12.36
N THR A 73 -25.45 23.14 -11.44
CA THR A 73 -25.91 24.41 -10.86
C THR A 73 -26.05 25.50 -11.93
N TYR A 74 -25.11 25.59 -12.87
CA TYR A 74 -25.18 26.51 -14.00
C TYR A 74 -26.41 26.21 -14.88
N ALA A 75 -26.61 24.94 -15.30
CA ALA A 75 -27.73 24.52 -16.17
C ALA A 75 -29.12 24.77 -15.56
N PHE A 76 -29.25 24.65 -14.22
CA PHE A 76 -30.51 24.94 -13.52
C PHE A 76 -30.75 26.42 -13.30
N SER A 77 -29.71 27.26 -13.22
CA SER A 77 -29.84 28.71 -13.05
C SER A 77 -30.15 29.44 -14.36
N GLU A 78 -29.57 29.01 -15.48
CA GLU A 78 -29.67 29.65 -16.80
C GLU A 78 -31.10 29.67 -17.34
N TYR A 79 -31.88 28.57 -17.10
CA TYR A 79 -33.23 28.44 -17.67
C TYR A 79 -34.35 28.65 -16.66
N ARG A 80 -34.11 29.43 -15.60
CA ARG A 80 -35.11 29.73 -14.59
C ARG A 80 -36.21 30.65 -15.14
N GLY A 81 -37.45 30.10 -15.30
CA GLY A 81 -38.62 30.90 -15.73
C GLY A 81 -38.76 31.15 -17.24
N VAL A 82 -37.89 30.55 -18.07
CA VAL A 82 -37.97 30.63 -19.54
C VAL A 82 -38.04 29.23 -20.17
N ILE A 83 -38.60 29.14 -21.35
CA ILE A 83 -38.73 27.89 -22.11
C ILE A 83 -37.35 27.41 -22.56
N LEU A 84 -37.10 26.10 -22.40
CA LEU A 84 -35.81 25.49 -22.71
C LEU A 84 -35.39 25.64 -24.18
N PRO A 85 -34.07 25.68 -24.48
CA PRO A 85 -33.58 25.61 -25.86
C PRO A 85 -34.04 24.37 -26.56
N GLY A 86 -34.38 24.48 -27.88
CA GLY A 86 -34.91 23.37 -28.66
C GLY A 86 -36.43 23.25 -28.56
N VAL A 87 -37.08 23.94 -27.66
CA VAL A 87 -38.54 23.97 -27.59
C VAL A 87 -39.10 24.91 -28.69
N GLN A 88 -39.87 24.33 -29.57
CA GLN A 88 -40.45 25.06 -30.71
C GLN A 88 -41.90 24.62 -30.98
N VAL A 89 -42.67 25.47 -31.60
CA VAL A 89 -44.07 25.22 -32.03
C VAL A 89 -44.18 25.54 -33.51
N ASP A 90 -44.49 24.55 -34.30
CA ASP A 90 -44.57 24.71 -35.76
C ASP A 90 -43.44 25.54 -36.37
N ASN A 91 -42.21 25.10 -36.16
CA ASN A 91 -40.99 25.84 -36.59
C ASN A 91 -40.82 27.23 -35.98
N ILE A 92 -41.63 27.63 -35.03
CA ILE A 92 -41.47 28.85 -34.25
C ILE A 92 -40.70 28.50 -32.98
N SER A 93 -39.48 28.91 -32.92
CA SER A 93 -38.68 28.74 -31.68
C SER A 93 -39.33 29.53 -30.54
N LEU A 94 -39.62 28.83 -29.43
CA LEU A 94 -40.06 29.45 -28.18
C LEU A 94 -38.92 29.47 -27.15
N ALA A 95 -37.77 29.01 -27.54
CA ALA A 95 -36.62 28.97 -26.67
C ALA A 95 -36.32 30.35 -26.05
N GLY A 96 -36.14 30.40 -24.74
CA GLY A 96 -35.85 31.61 -24.01
C GLY A 96 -37.03 32.55 -23.75
N LEU A 97 -38.24 32.22 -24.21
CA LEU A 97 -39.45 33.00 -23.94
C LEU A 97 -40.07 32.61 -22.60
N SER A 98 -40.63 33.62 -21.89
CA SER A 98 -41.53 33.36 -20.76
C SER A 98 -42.87 32.79 -21.23
N GLU A 99 -43.66 32.20 -20.32
CA GLU A 99 -45.01 31.70 -20.63
C GLU A 99 -45.87 32.77 -21.30
N GLY A 100 -45.83 34.01 -20.81
CA GLY A 100 -46.56 35.14 -21.40
C GLY A 100 -46.05 35.55 -22.78
N GLY A 101 -44.74 35.53 -22.99
CA GLY A 101 -44.11 35.81 -24.26
C GLY A 101 -44.43 34.78 -25.34
N ALA A 102 -44.37 33.49 -24.93
CA ALA A 102 -44.75 32.37 -25.80
C ALA A 102 -46.26 32.43 -26.17
N ASN A 103 -47.11 32.67 -25.18
CA ASN A 103 -48.56 32.84 -25.44
C ASN A 103 -48.82 34.01 -26.41
N SER A 104 -48.19 35.14 -26.24
CA SER A 104 -48.37 36.31 -27.11
C SER A 104 -47.93 36.02 -28.57
N LEU A 105 -46.82 35.32 -28.72
CA LEU A 105 -46.30 34.95 -30.02
C LEU A 105 -47.22 33.95 -30.73
N VAL A 106 -47.68 32.94 -30.00
CA VAL A 106 -48.62 31.95 -30.52
C VAL A 106 -49.98 32.58 -30.85
N TRP A 107 -50.53 33.42 -29.98
CA TRP A 107 -51.76 34.16 -30.21
C TRP A 107 -51.70 35.03 -31.48
N GLN A 108 -50.62 35.68 -31.71
CA GLN A 108 -50.43 36.52 -32.89
C GLN A 108 -50.51 35.73 -34.20
N LYS A 109 -50.15 34.43 -34.12
CA LYS A 109 -50.13 33.53 -35.27
C LYS A 109 -51.42 32.74 -35.46
N LEU A 110 -52.18 32.54 -34.41
CA LEU A 110 -53.24 31.51 -34.34
C LEU A 110 -54.66 32.10 -34.15
N ARG A 111 -54.88 33.25 -34.56
CA ARG A 111 -56.22 33.87 -34.44
C ARG A 111 -57.25 33.21 -35.32
N ALA A 112 -58.23 32.70 -34.71
CA ALA A 112 -59.49 32.27 -35.35
C ALA A 112 -59.51 30.89 -36.00
N ILE A 113 -59.52 29.90 -35.20
CA ILE A 113 -59.67 28.54 -35.68
C ILE A 113 -60.74 27.78 -34.86
N GLY A 114 -61.62 27.12 -35.53
CA GLY A 114 -62.87 26.55 -35.02
C GLY A 114 -62.74 25.19 -34.27
N GLN A 115 -63.75 24.78 -33.60
CA GLN A 115 -63.74 23.81 -32.48
C GLN A 115 -64.32 22.45 -32.78
N SER A 116 -63.56 21.42 -33.06
CA SER A 116 -64.08 20.02 -32.91
C SER A 116 -62.90 19.04 -32.75
N PRO A 117 -62.92 18.09 -31.79
CA PRO A 117 -61.83 17.15 -31.59
C PRO A 117 -61.84 16.03 -32.65
N VAL A 118 -60.68 15.68 -33.13
CA VAL A 118 -60.36 14.47 -33.85
C VAL A 118 -59.87 13.44 -32.85
N ILE A 119 -60.36 12.21 -32.91
CA ILE A 119 -59.94 11.17 -31.96
C ILE A 119 -59.04 10.19 -32.69
N LEU A 120 -57.75 10.21 -32.31
CA LEU A 120 -56.73 9.28 -32.75
C LEU A 120 -56.36 8.36 -31.58
N THR A 121 -56.28 7.07 -31.81
CA THR A 121 -55.96 6.09 -30.77
C THR A 121 -54.76 5.25 -31.16
N TYR A 122 -53.99 4.82 -30.15
CA TYR A 122 -52.96 3.79 -30.29
C TYR A 122 -52.90 3.00 -28.99
N GLY A 123 -53.32 1.74 -29.02
CA GLY A 123 -53.48 0.96 -27.79
C GLY A 123 -54.39 1.66 -26.79
N PRO A 124 -53.97 1.89 -25.56
CA PRO A 124 -54.76 2.58 -24.54
C PRO A 124 -54.82 4.11 -24.72
N ASP A 125 -53.96 4.67 -25.56
CA ASP A 125 -53.82 6.11 -25.72
C ASP A 125 -54.75 6.66 -26.77
N ALA A 126 -55.35 7.83 -26.48
CA ALA A 126 -56.26 8.52 -27.40
C ALA A 126 -55.93 10.02 -27.45
N TRP A 127 -55.72 10.53 -28.63
CA TRP A 127 -55.56 11.97 -28.90
C TRP A 127 -56.90 12.52 -29.43
N LYS A 128 -57.32 13.61 -28.83
CA LYS A 128 -58.56 14.30 -29.17
C LYS A 128 -58.29 15.76 -29.54
N PRO A 129 -57.49 16.00 -30.60
CA PRO A 129 -57.28 17.36 -31.02
C PRO A 129 -58.63 17.97 -31.45
N SER A 130 -58.87 19.21 -31.08
CA SER A 130 -59.98 20.00 -31.62
C SER A 130 -59.76 20.17 -33.12
N LYS A 131 -60.85 20.43 -33.85
CA LYS A 131 -60.71 20.82 -35.27
C LYS A 131 -59.87 22.06 -35.44
N ASP A 132 -59.91 22.87 -34.45
CA ASP A 132 -59.08 24.06 -34.35
C ASP A 132 -57.61 23.69 -34.12
N GLU A 133 -57.32 22.62 -33.40
CA GLU A 133 -55.96 22.09 -33.17
C GLU A 133 -55.40 21.40 -34.41
N LEU A 134 -56.25 20.92 -35.26
CA LEU A 134 -55.83 20.33 -36.56
C LEU A 134 -55.87 21.36 -37.68
N GLY A 135 -56.03 22.61 -37.38
CA GLY A 135 -55.92 23.65 -38.37
C GLY A 135 -56.99 24.70 -38.34
N VAL A 136 -57.78 24.84 -37.29
CA VAL A 136 -58.85 25.82 -37.26
C VAL A 136 -58.94 26.69 -36.03
N THR A 137 -58.61 26.23 -34.82
CA THR A 137 -58.52 27.07 -33.63
C THR A 137 -57.54 26.52 -32.60
N TYR A 138 -57.01 27.41 -31.80
CA TYR A 138 -55.92 27.08 -30.89
C TYR A 138 -56.19 27.58 -29.49
N ASP A 139 -55.59 26.88 -28.52
CA ASP A 139 -55.36 27.43 -27.21
C ASP A 139 -53.88 27.80 -27.06
N PRO A 140 -53.52 29.07 -27.41
CA PRO A 140 -52.13 29.52 -27.31
C PRO A 140 -51.59 29.46 -25.90
N LEU A 141 -52.44 29.59 -24.87
CA LEU A 141 -52.05 29.54 -23.49
C LEU A 141 -51.71 28.08 -23.07
N ALA A 142 -52.53 27.12 -23.48
CA ALA A 142 -52.24 25.72 -23.26
C ALA A 142 -50.93 25.29 -23.95
N THR A 143 -50.73 25.74 -25.19
CA THR A 143 -49.51 25.51 -25.95
C THR A 143 -48.25 26.09 -25.21
N ALA A 144 -48.36 27.31 -24.69
CA ALA A 144 -47.26 27.95 -23.96
C ALA A 144 -46.95 27.23 -22.62
N ARG A 145 -48.01 26.75 -21.92
CA ARG A 145 -47.83 25.99 -20.67
C ARG A 145 -47.17 24.65 -20.91
N GLU A 146 -47.55 23.94 -21.93
CA GLU A 146 -46.88 22.68 -22.30
C GLU A 146 -45.41 22.91 -22.60
N ALA A 147 -45.09 23.98 -23.35
CA ALA A 147 -43.71 24.34 -23.63
C ALA A 147 -42.90 24.66 -22.35
N MET A 148 -43.54 25.28 -21.37
CA MET A 148 -42.92 25.58 -20.08
C MET A 148 -42.71 24.34 -19.21
N GLN A 149 -43.47 23.29 -19.39
CA GLN A 149 -43.37 22.03 -18.64
C GLN A 149 -42.28 21.11 -19.16
N VAL A 150 -41.85 21.29 -20.40
CA VAL A 150 -40.80 20.50 -21.04
C VAL A 150 -39.54 20.61 -20.19
N GLY A 151 -38.96 19.48 -19.83
CA GLY A 151 -37.75 19.35 -19.03
C GLY A 151 -37.90 19.85 -17.57
N ARG A 152 -39.14 20.04 -17.09
CA ARG A 152 -39.45 20.43 -15.72
C ARG A 152 -40.21 19.39 -14.92
N GLN A 153 -40.72 18.34 -15.60
CA GLN A 153 -41.38 17.20 -15.01
C GLN A 153 -40.45 15.99 -15.11
N GLY A 154 -40.60 15.04 -14.20
CA GLY A 154 -39.75 13.86 -14.12
C GLY A 154 -38.63 13.95 -13.10
N SER A 155 -37.76 12.96 -13.10
CA SER A 155 -36.62 12.87 -12.17
C SER A 155 -35.60 13.99 -12.36
N PHE A 156 -34.78 14.26 -11.34
CA PHE A 156 -33.69 15.23 -11.42
C PHE A 156 -32.78 15.01 -12.63
N PHE A 157 -32.51 13.74 -12.96
CA PHE A 157 -31.64 13.41 -14.08
C PHE A 157 -32.29 13.70 -15.44
N GLU A 158 -33.58 13.45 -15.60
CA GLU A 158 -34.33 13.82 -16.81
C GLU A 158 -34.33 15.32 -17.01
N GLN A 159 -34.63 16.07 -15.97
CA GLN A 159 -34.57 17.53 -16.00
C GLN A 159 -33.18 18.07 -16.31
N LEU A 160 -32.12 17.39 -15.89
CA LEU A 160 -30.74 17.75 -16.20
C LEU A 160 -30.41 17.45 -17.67
N ILE A 161 -30.82 16.29 -18.19
CA ILE A 161 -30.61 15.89 -19.59
C ILE A 161 -31.27 16.88 -20.55
N ASP A 162 -32.48 17.30 -20.25
CA ASP A 162 -33.22 18.27 -21.08
C ASP A 162 -32.58 19.68 -21.05
N ARG A 163 -31.76 20.00 -20.09
CA ARG A 163 -30.98 21.23 -19.99
C ARG A 163 -29.58 21.12 -20.56
N LEU A 164 -29.15 19.92 -20.92
CA LEU A 164 -27.87 19.75 -21.61
C LEU A 164 -27.93 20.40 -22.99
N PRO A 165 -26.83 21.02 -23.48
CA PRO A 165 -26.80 21.67 -24.80
C PRO A 165 -26.77 20.65 -25.95
N LEU A 166 -27.29 19.45 -25.75
CA LEU A 166 -27.40 18.39 -26.75
C LEU A 166 -28.58 18.60 -27.71
N HIS A 167 -29.25 19.73 -27.60
CA HIS A 167 -30.30 20.20 -28.52
C HIS A 167 -31.36 19.15 -28.86
N LEU A 168 -31.83 18.43 -27.82
CA LEU A 168 -33.06 17.63 -27.98
C LEU A 168 -34.18 18.61 -28.29
N SER A 169 -34.61 18.64 -29.56
CA SER A 169 -35.69 19.51 -29.96
C SER A 169 -37.00 18.98 -29.39
N HIS A 170 -37.56 19.68 -28.43
CA HIS A 170 -38.87 19.39 -27.85
C HIS A 170 -39.93 20.16 -28.66
N SER A 171 -40.71 19.42 -29.47
CA SER A 171 -41.79 20.02 -30.23
C SER A 171 -43.06 20.00 -29.39
N VAL A 172 -43.64 21.14 -29.17
CA VAL A 172 -44.89 21.32 -28.43
C VAL A 172 -46.04 21.39 -29.44
N PRO A 173 -47.24 20.79 -29.15
CA PRO A 173 -48.37 20.80 -30.04
C PRO A 173 -48.73 22.19 -30.56
N LEU A 174 -48.72 22.28 -31.86
CA LEU A 174 -49.22 23.47 -32.49
C LEU A 174 -50.64 23.25 -32.95
N VAL A 175 -51.46 24.18 -32.71
CA VAL A 175 -52.88 24.13 -32.92
C VAL A 175 -53.23 25.08 -34.08
N TYR A 176 -53.78 24.60 -35.23
CA TYR A 176 -53.95 25.41 -36.41
C TYR A 176 -54.73 24.79 -37.56
N TYR A 177 -54.90 25.50 -38.65
CA TYR A 177 -55.57 25.12 -39.89
C TYR A 177 -54.90 23.92 -40.55
N LEU A 178 -55.69 23.04 -41.13
CA LEU A 178 -55.23 21.84 -41.80
C LEU A 178 -54.61 22.16 -43.16
N ARG A 179 -53.45 22.74 -43.15
CA ARG A 179 -52.53 22.72 -44.31
C ARG A 179 -51.67 21.48 -44.16
N GLU A 180 -51.51 20.69 -45.21
CA GLU A 180 -50.76 19.42 -45.12
C GLU A 180 -49.37 19.53 -44.44
N PRO A 181 -48.53 20.56 -44.68
CA PRO A 181 -47.31 20.75 -43.95
C PRO A 181 -47.52 20.97 -42.44
N VAL A 182 -48.64 21.50 -42.09
CA VAL A 182 -49.07 21.86 -40.75
C VAL A 182 -49.59 20.65 -40.01
N LEU A 183 -50.44 19.81 -40.63
CA LEU A 183 -50.85 18.54 -40.10
C LEU A 183 -49.64 17.61 -39.85
N ARG A 184 -48.69 17.60 -40.79
CA ARG A 184 -47.42 16.86 -40.62
C ARG A 184 -46.64 17.37 -39.43
N SER A 185 -46.60 18.67 -39.23
CA SER A 185 -45.96 19.28 -38.09
C SER A 185 -46.68 18.95 -36.79
N TYR A 186 -48.01 19.04 -36.80
CA TYR A 186 -48.83 18.65 -35.65
C TYR A 186 -48.66 17.18 -35.28
N ILE A 187 -48.81 16.27 -36.26
CA ILE A 187 -48.65 14.82 -36.01
C ILE A 187 -47.25 14.52 -35.51
N ARG A 188 -46.23 15.14 -36.09
CA ARG A 188 -44.84 14.96 -35.62
C ARG A 188 -44.64 15.50 -34.22
N ALA A 189 -45.28 16.63 -33.91
CA ALA A 189 -45.16 17.28 -32.66
C ALA A 189 -45.92 16.56 -31.52
N ASN A 190 -47.12 16.07 -31.79
CA ASN A 190 -48.06 15.57 -30.77
C ASN A 190 -48.09 14.07 -30.63
N ILE A 191 -47.98 13.34 -31.75
CA ILE A 191 -48.23 11.90 -31.78
C ILE A 191 -46.92 11.13 -31.96
N ALA A 192 -45.95 11.70 -32.66
CA ALA A 192 -44.69 11.07 -32.95
C ALA A 192 -43.62 11.30 -31.86
N GLY A 193 -43.94 12.00 -30.77
CA GLY A 193 -43.05 12.28 -29.67
C GLY A 193 -43.00 11.15 -28.65
N ALA A 194 -42.22 11.34 -27.57
CA ALA A 194 -42.10 10.38 -26.49
C ALA A 194 -43.33 10.38 -25.54
N PRO A 195 -43.60 9.29 -24.84
CA PRO A 195 -44.60 9.24 -23.77
C PRO A 195 -44.43 10.37 -22.74
N PRO A 196 -45.52 10.86 -22.10
CA PRO A 196 -46.84 10.24 -22.07
C PRO A 196 -47.78 10.58 -23.23
N HIS A 197 -47.37 11.44 -24.17
CA HIS A 197 -48.28 11.96 -25.18
C HIS A 197 -47.89 11.60 -26.64
N GLY A 198 -46.91 10.72 -26.83
CA GLY A 198 -46.47 10.31 -28.17
C GLY A 198 -46.14 8.83 -28.30
N ILE A 199 -46.08 8.34 -29.54
CA ILE A 199 -45.86 6.92 -29.87
C ILE A 199 -44.37 6.58 -29.97
N TYR A 200 -43.46 7.56 -29.93
CA TYR A 200 -42.04 7.30 -30.03
C TYR A 200 -41.50 6.64 -28.76
N LEU A 201 -41.16 5.38 -28.87
CA LEU A 201 -40.41 4.65 -27.85
C LEU A 201 -39.02 4.35 -28.42
N ARG A 202 -37.99 4.84 -27.73
CA ARG A 202 -36.61 4.57 -28.13
C ARG A 202 -36.29 3.09 -27.93
N PRO A 203 -35.70 2.41 -28.94
CA PRO A 203 -35.21 1.06 -28.72
C PRO A 203 -34.05 1.07 -27.70
N TYR A 204 -33.99 0.08 -26.87
CA TYR A 204 -32.89 -0.17 -25.96
C TYR A 204 -32.21 -1.46 -26.35
N ASP A 205 -30.89 -1.37 -26.49
CA ASP A 205 -30.06 -2.53 -26.75
C ASP A 205 -29.98 -3.44 -25.53
N ALA A 206 -29.90 -4.73 -25.76
CA ALA A 206 -29.57 -5.70 -24.74
C ALA A 206 -28.25 -5.34 -24.06
N GLN A 207 -28.19 -5.54 -22.77
CA GLN A 207 -27.00 -5.29 -21.94
C GLN A 207 -26.64 -6.52 -21.11
N ILE A 208 -25.36 -6.65 -20.81
CA ILE A 208 -24.85 -7.67 -19.87
C ILE A 208 -24.54 -7.00 -18.56
N ALA A 209 -25.16 -7.46 -17.49
CA ALA A 209 -24.94 -6.97 -16.14
C ALA A 209 -24.40 -8.08 -15.24
N SER A 210 -23.60 -7.71 -14.25
CA SER A 210 -23.18 -8.63 -13.19
C SER A 210 -24.32 -8.81 -12.17
N ALA A 211 -24.53 -10.04 -11.72
CA ALA A 211 -25.49 -10.41 -10.68
C ALA A 211 -24.84 -11.45 -9.76
N GLY A 212 -24.15 -10.96 -8.73
CA GLY A 212 -23.40 -11.81 -7.81
C GLY A 212 -22.21 -12.48 -8.50
N ASP A 213 -22.27 -13.78 -8.65
CA ASP A 213 -21.22 -14.64 -9.20
C ASP A 213 -21.38 -14.99 -10.70
N ARG A 214 -22.29 -14.32 -11.39
CA ARG A 214 -22.59 -14.57 -12.81
C ARG A 214 -22.97 -13.30 -13.55
N PHE A 215 -23.01 -13.40 -14.86
CA PHE A 215 -23.56 -12.37 -15.73
C PHE A 215 -24.97 -12.73 -16.17
N VAL A 216 -25.83 -11.72 -16.24
CA VAL A 216 -27.25 -11.86 -16.62
C VAL A 216 -27.61 -10.87 -17.72
N LEU A 217 -28.62 -11.25 -18.48
CA LEU A 217 -29.20 -10.41 -19.49
C LEU A 217 -30.04 -9.29 -18.85
N ARG A 218 -29.81 -8.06 -19.29
CA ARG A 218 -30.81 -6.99 -19.25
C ARG A 218 -31.45 -6.92 -20.65
N PRO A 219 -32.72 -7.28 -20.76
CA PRO A 219 -33.35 -7.46 -22.08
C PRO A 219 -33.31 -6.18 -22.92
N SER A 220 -33.22 -6.38 -24.20
CA SER A 220 -33.44 -5.34 -25.18
C SER A 220 -34.93 -4.95 -25.22
N HIS A 221 -35.22 -3.80 -25.74
CA HIS A 221 -36.58 -3.35 -25.94
C HIS A 221 -36.74 -2.79 -27.34
N VAL A 222 -37.73 -3.29 -28.03
CA VAL A 222 -38.13 -2.81 -29.37
C VAL A 222 -38.71 -1.42 -29.20
N GLY A 223 -38.15 -0.47 -29.90
CA GLY A 223 -38.72 0.87 -29.99
C GLY A 223 -39.92 0.93 -30.91
N LEU A 224 -40.65 2.01 -30.80
CA LEU A 224 -41.79 2.31 -31.65
C LEU A 224 -41.64 3.70 -32.26
N ARG A 225 -42.02 3.85 -33.49
CA ARG A 225 -42.11 5.13 -34.17
C ARG A 225 -43.44 5.20 -34.93
N LEU A 226 -44.16 6.29 -34.75
CA LEU A 226 -45.41 6.51 -35.52
C LEU A 226 -45.13 6.43 -37.04
N ASP A 227 -45.95 5.69 -37.74
CA ASP A 227 -46.07 5.80 -39.20
C ASP A 227 -46.78 7.13 -39.52
N VAL A 228 -45.96 8.19 -39.70
CA VAL A 228 -46.46 9.55 -39.93
C VAL A 228 -47.26 9.62 -41.23
N GLY A 229 -46.91 8.85 -42.28
CA GLY A 229 -47.65 8.78 -43.53
C GLY A 229 -49.05 8.25 -43.33
N TYR A 230 -49.14 7.13 -42.62
CA TYR A 230 -50.44 6.52 -42.26
C TYR A 230 -51.24 7.43 -41.31
N ALA A 231 -50.60 8.10 -40.35
CA ALA A 231 -51.27 9.03 -39.43
C ALA A 231 -51.87 10.22 -40.16
N ILE A 232 -51.16 10.81 -41.13
CA ILE A 232 -51.67 11.90 -41.97
C ILE A 232 -52.88 11.43 -42.75
N GLN A 233 -52.80 10.26 -43.39
CA GLN A 233 -53.87 9.71 -44.11
C GLN A 233 -55.12 9.41 -43.25
N THR A 234 -54.87 8.90 -42.03
CA THR A 234 -55.91 8.65 -41.03
C THR A 234 -56.63 9.95 -40.60
N VAL A 235 -55.87 11.06 -40.41
CA VAL A 235 -56.48 12.37 -40.13
C VAL A 235 -57.30 12.87 -41.35
N HIS A 236 -56.80 12.77 -42.57
CA HIS A 236 -57.52 13.10 -43.75
C HIS A 236 -58.80 12.27 -43.88
N ASP A 237 -58.74 10.96 -43.57
CA ASP A 237 -59.87 10.07 -43.59
C ASP A 237 -60.95 10.45 -42.55
N ILE A 238 -60.55 10.93 -41.37
CA ILE A 238 -61.44 11.42 -40.31
C ILE A 238 -62.13 12.71 -40.74
N LEU A 239 -61.34 13.64 -41.27
CA LEU A 239 -61.83 14.96 -41.67
C LEU A 239 -62.70 14.89 -42.93
N GLY A 240 -62.45 13.89 -43.80
CA GLY A 240 -63.25 13.61 -44.96
C GLY A 240 -64.55 12.91 -44.60
N SER A 241 -64.70 12.39 -43.38
CA SER A 241 -65.92 11.73 -42.93
C SER A 241 -66.66 12.56 -41.88
N LEU A 242 -67.91 12.86 -42.06
CA LEU A 242 -68.74 13.59 -41.08
C LEU A 242 -69.03 12.78 -39.78
N HIS A 243 -68.38 11.67 -39.58
CA HIS A 243 -68.55 10.80 -38.41
C HIS A 243 -67.41 10.94 -37.42
N LYS A 244 -67.75 11.16 -36.14
CA LYS A 244 -66.83 11.15 -35.02
C LYS A 244 -66.33 9.73 -34.71
N GLN A 245 -65.41 9.19 -35.47
CA GLN A 245 -64.87 7.86 -35.24
C GLN A 245 -63.42 7.99 -34.75
N ALA A 246 -63.13 7.33 -33.63
CA ALA A 246 -61.75 7.09 -33.21
C ALA A 246 -61.08 6.22 -34.28
N ARG A 247 -59.88 6.59 -34.68
CA ARG A 247 -59.07 5.85 -35.64
C ARG A 247 -57.77 5.46 -34.98
N GLU A 248 -57.41 4.19 -35.16
CA GLU A 248 -56.16 3.66 -34.65
C GLU A 248 -54.99 4.06 -35.55
N LEU A 249 -53.92 4.55 -34.92
CA LEU A 249 -52.66 4.89 -35.54
C LEU A 249 -51.78 3.65 -35.69
N ARG A 250 -50.89 3.68 -36.67
CA ARG A 250 -49.92 2.61 -36.89
C ARG A 250 -48.53 3.05 -36.43
N ALA A 251 -47.85 2.19 -35.68
CA ALA A 251 -46.46 2.37 -35.34
C ALA A 251 -45.56 1.41 -36.13
N ILE A 252 -44.35 1.87 -36.42
CA ILE A 252 -43.27 1.09 -37.00
C ILE A 252 -42.37 0.65 -35.85
N HIS A 253 -42.04 -0.62 -35.79
CA HIS A 253 -41.12 -1.17 -34.83
C HIS A 253 -39.69 -0.71 -35.16
N LEU A 254 -38.94 -0.33 -34.13
CA LEU A 254 -37.53 0.00 -34.19
C LEU A 254 -36.78 -1.10 -33.43
N ASP A 255 -36.11 -1.95 -34.17
CA ASP A 255 -35.36 -3.04 -33.57
C ASP A 255 -34.12 -2.49 -32.81
N PRO A 256 -33.78 -3.08 -31.68
CA PRO A 256 -32.52 -2.77 -31.01
C PRO A 256 -31.33 -3.20 -31.89
N GLN A 257 -30.23 -2.47 -31.80
CA GLN A 257 -29.03 -2.81 -32.58
C GLN A 257 -28.30 -4.02 -32.01
N ILE A 258 -28.47 -4.27 -30.71
CA ILE A 258 -27.98 -5.45 -30.01
C ILE A 258 -29.21 -6.19 -29.48
N THR A 259 -29.38 -7.40 -29.95
CA THR A 259 -30.51 -8.25 -29.55
C THR A 259 -30.21 -9.05 -28.28
N ASP A 260 -31.24 -9.58 -27.65
CA ASP A 260 -31.10 -10.49 -26.50
C ASP A 260 -30.28 -11.72 -26.89
N ALA A 261 -30.48 -12.27 -28.08
CA ALA A 261 -29.74 -13.42 -28.60
C ALA A 261 -28.22 -13.13 -28.71
N ASP A 262 -27.84 -11.91 -29.13
CA ASP A 262 -26.44 -11.49 -29.20
C ASP A 262 -25.81 -11.45 -27.79
N ALA A 263 -26.53 -10.89 -26.81
CA ALA A 263 -26.09 -10.83 -25.43
C ALA A 263 -26.04 -12.21 -24.77
N GLU A 264 -27.06 -13.05 -24.97
CA GLU A 264 -27.13 -14.42 -24.42
C GLU A 264 -25.99 -15.30 -24.93
N LYS A 265 -25.61 -15.18 -26.19
CA LYS A 265 -24.46 -15.89 -26.75
C LYS A 265 -23.15 -15.53 -26.01
N ILE A 266 -22.97 -14.26 -25.67
CA ILE A 266 -21.83 -13.81 -24.92
C ILE A 266 -21.94 -14.27 -23.46
N ILE A 267 -23.10 -14.12 -22.82
CA ILE A 267 -23.38 -14.56 -21.46
C ILE A 267 -23.09 -16.06 -21.32
N GLY A 268 -23.56 -16.88 -22.28
CA GLY A 268 -23.30 -18.33 -22.28
C GLY A 268 -21.79 -18.65 -22.27
N ARG A 269 -21.01 -17.96 -23.10
CA ARG A 269 -19.57 -18.15 -23.16
C ARG A 269 -18.87 -17.71 -21.87
N VAL A 270 -19.28 -16.58 -21.33
CA VAL A 270 -18.67 -16.02 -20.12
C VAL A 270 -19.06 -16.83 -18.88
N ASN A 271 -20.34 -17.16 -18.73
CA ASN A 271 -20.78 -18.00 -17.62
C ASN A 271 -20.21 -19.42 -17.71
N GLY A 272 -20.00 -19.94 -18.92
CA GLY A 272 -19.24 -21.17 -19.14
C GLY A 272 -17.78 -21.07 -18.64
N PHE A 273 -17.13 -19.91 -18.85
CA PHE A 273 -15.80 -19.64 -18.28
C PHE A 273 -15.85 -19.55 -16.74
N LEU A 274 -16.87 -18.88 -16.19
CA LEU A 274 -17.06 -18.76 -14.73
C LEU A 274 -17.30 -20.12 -14.06
N ALA A 275 -18.01 -21.02 -14.72
CA ALA A 275 -18.26 -22.38 -14.23
C ALA A 275 -16.99 -23.26 -14.26
N HIS A 276 -16.02 -22.92 -15.10
CA HIS A 276 -14.77 -23.65 -15.26
C HIS A 276 -13.56 -22.72 -15.09
N PRO A 277 -13.38 -22.20 -13.86
CA PRO A 277 -12.39 -21.17 -13.59
C PRO A 277 -10.95 -21.68 -13.77
N PRO A 278 -10.01 -20.78 -14.04
CA PRO A 278 -8.59 -21.14 -14.07
C PRO A 278 -8.12 -21.69 -12.72
N VAL A 279 -7.25 -22.69 -12.79
CA VAL A 279 -6.53 -23.23 -11.65
C VAL A 279 -5.10 -22.68 -11.69
N ILE A 280 -4.68 -22.08 -10.61
CA ILE A 280 -3.37 -21.43 -10.50
C ILE A 280 -2.45 -22.27 -9.63
N ALA A 281 -1.33 -22.70 -10.19
CA ALA A 281 -0.24 -23.33 -9.45
C ALA A 281 0.89 -22.33 -9.22
N ALA A 282 1.21 -22.04 -7.96
CA ALA A 282 2.31 -21.18 -7.55
C ALA A 282 3.24 -21.92 -6.59
N GLY A 283 4.34 -22.43 -7.11
CA GLY A 283 5.23 -23.33 -6.38
C GLY A 283 4.53 -24.66 -6.02
N ARG A 284 4.37 -24.91 -4.71
CA ARG A 284 3.65 -26.09 -4.21
C ARG A 284 2.17 -25.82 -3.87
N ARG A 285 1.73 -24.59 -4.00
CA ARG A 285 0.35 -24.20 -3.70
C ARG A 285 -0.49 -24.19 -4.95
N VAL A 286 -1.75 -24.59 -4.79
CA VAL A 286 -2.75 -24.54 -5.85
C VAL A 286 -3.88 -23.65 -5.35
N PHE A 287 -4.31 -22.74 -6.21
CA PHE A 287 -5.39 -21.80 -5.96
C PHE A 287 -6.46 -22.01 -7.04
N VAL A 288 -7.69 -22.04 -6.62
CA VAL A 288 -8.85 -22.07 -7.52
C VAL A 288 -9.53 -20.71 -7.43
N MET A 289 -9.72 -20.05 -8.56
CA MET A 289 -10.44 -18.78 -8.61
C MET A 289 -11.91 -19.02 -8.38
N THR A 290 -12.56 -18.12 -7.69
CA THR A 290 -14.01 -18.14 -7.56
C THR A 290 -14.67 -17.42 -8.74
N SER A 291 -15.93 -17.76 -9.04
CA SER A 291 -16.71 -17.04 -10.05
C SER A 291 -16.82 -15.55 -9.70
N ALA A 292 -16.93 -15.20 -8.40
CA ALA A 292 -16.99 -13.82 -7.95
C ALA A 292 -15.68 -13.06 -8.25
N ASP A 293 -14.50 -13.68 -8.07
CA ASP A 293 -13.23 -13.08 -8.46
C ASP A 293 -13.23 -12.72 -9.94
N LEU A 294 -13.64 -13.67 -10.79
CA LEU A 294 -13.66 -13.50 -12.24
C LEU A 294 -14.69 -12.45 -12.70
N VAL A 295 -15.87 -12.42 -12.08
CA VAL A 295 -16.90 -11.40 -12.36
C VAL A 295 -16.38 -10.01 -12.05
N SER A 296 -15.61 -9.85 -10.97
CA SER A 296 -15.01 -8.57 -10.60
C SER A 296 -13.99 -8.05 -11.63
N MET A 297 -13.38 -8.95 -12.40
CA MET A 297 -12.33 -8.65 -13.38
C MET A 297 -12.85 -8.26 -14.76
N VAL A 298 -14.16 -8.41 -15.01
CA VAL A 298 -14.75 -8.22 -16.33
C VAL A 298 -15.94 -7.27 -16.27
N LYS A 299 -16.02 -6.37 -17.24
CA LYS A 299 -17.15 -5.48 -17.44
C LYS A 299 -17.55 -5.48 -18.90
N PHE A 300 -18.85 -5.43 -19.17
CA PHE A 300 -19.38 -5.30 -20.52
C PHE A 300 -19.85 -3.88 -20.78
N SER A 301 -19.68 -3.43 -22.02
CA SER A 301 -20.19 -2.15 -22.51
C SER A 301 -20.66 -2.30 -23.94
N ASN A 302 -21.76 -1.61 -24.26
CA ASN A 302 -22.24 -1.50 -25.63
C ASN A 302 -21.44 -0.39 -26.32
N THR A 303 -20.90 -0.70 -27.51
CA THR A 303 -20.16 0.24 -28.34
C THR A 303 -20.86 0.37 -29.68
N HIS A 304 -21.13 1.62 -30.07
CA HIS A 304 -21.79 1.94 -31.32
C HIS A 304 -20.76 2.49 -32.32
N LEU A 305 -20.46 1.73 -33.34
CA LEU A 305 -19.58 2.12 -34.45
C LEU A 305 -20.46 2.42 -35.68
N LYS A 306 -20.34 3.61 -36.23
CA LYS A 306 -21.08 4.21 -37.37
C LYS A 306 -22.34 3.47 -37.88
N HIS A 307 -22.33 2.17 -38.04
CA HIS A 307 -23.46 1.35 -38.57
C HIS A 307 -23.65 0.01 -37.84
N ARG A 308 -22.93 -0.22 -36.74
CA ARG A 308 -23.05 -1.48 -36.01
C ARG A 308 -22.80 -1.25 -34.51
N ALA A 309 -23.72 -1.75 -33.72
CA ALA A 309 -23.50 -1.86 -32.29
C ALA A 309 -22.95 -3.25 -31.96
N THR A 310 -22.11 -3.31 -30.92
CA THR A 310 -21.56 -4.57 -30.42
C THR A 310 -21.32 -4.49 -28.93
N ILE A 311 -21.39 -5.64 -28.27
CA ILE A 311 -21.00 -5.75 -26.85
C ILE A 311 -19.51 -6.02 -26.78
N VAL A 312 -18.81 -5.17 -26.04
CA VAL A 312 -17.37 -5.30 -25.80
C VAL A 312 -17.14 -5.75 -24.36
N MET A 313 -16.36 -6.80 -24.21
CA MET A 313 -15.83 -7.24 -22.92
C MET A 313 -14.58 -6.45 -22.59
N ASN A 314 -14.60 -5.74 -21.49
CA ASN A 314 -13.46 -4.98 -20.97
C ASN A 314 -12.92 -5.67 -19.73
N VAL A 315 -11.62 -5.93 -19.72
CA VAL A 315 -10.95 -6.49 -18.56
C VAL A 315 -10.53 -5.35 -17.61
N ILE A 316 -10.90 -5.48 -16.34
CA ILE A 316 -10.60 -4.50 -15.30
C ILE A 316 -9.23 -4.82 -14.72
N GLN A 317 -8.18 -4.25 -15.32
CA GLN A 317 -6.79 -4.52 -14.97
C GLN A 317 -6.46 -4.34 -13.48
N PRO A 318 -6.96 -3.30 -12.77
CA PRO A 318 -6.74 -3.14 -11.33
C PRO A 318 -7.20 -4.33 -10.50
N GLN A 319 -8.29 -5.00 -10.89
CA GLN A 319 -8.79 -6.18 -10.19
C GLN A 319 -7.86 -7.39 -10.36
N ILE A 320 -7.28 -7.56 -11.56
CA ILE A 320 -6.27 -8.59 -11.80
C ILE A 320 -5.03 -8.32 -10.94
N THR A 321 -4.58 -7.07 -10.90
CA THR A 321 -3.42 -6.67 -10.08
C THR A 321 -3.68 -6.94 -8.59
N ALA A 322 -4.85 -6.56 -8.09
CA ALA A 322 -5.24 -6.80 -6.70
C ALA A 322 -5.27 -8.29 -6.36
N TYR A 323 -5.82 -9.11 -7.26
CA TYR A 323 -5.87 -10.56 -7.08
C TYR A 323 -4.47 -11.17 -7.03
N VAL A 324 -3.59 -10.80 -7.97
CA VAL A 324 -2.20 -11.28 -8.01
C VAL A 324 -1.42 -10.85 -6.76
N SER A 325 -1.62 -9.62 -6.29
CA SER A 325 -0.99 -9.14 -5.04
C SER A 325 -1.49 -9.90 -3.81
N ASN A 326 -2.77 -10.25 -3.78
CA ASN A 326 -3.32 -11.09 -2.72
C ASN A 326 -2.69 -12.49 -2.74
N LEU A 327 -2.52 -13.09 -3.92
CA LEU A 327 -1.82 -14.36 -4.06
C LEU A 327 -0.36 -14.25 -3.62
N ALA A 328 0.32 -13.16 -3.99
CA ALA A 328 1.69 -12.91 -3.57
C ALA A 328 1.81 -12.89 -2.05
N SER A 329 0.90 -12.22 -1.35
CA SER A 329 0.91 -12.18 0.12
C SER A 329 0.80 -13.55 0.78
N GLN A 330 0.19 -14.50 0.09
CA GLN A 330 0.04 -15.88 0.57
C GLN A 330 1.22 -16.78 0.20
N VAL A 331 1.93 -16.49 -0.90
CA VAL A 331 3.06 -17.27 -1.42
C VAL A 331 4.38 -16.77 -0.88
N ASP A 332 4.53 -15.45 -0.80
CA ASP A 332 5.78 -14.79 -0.48
C ASP A 332 6.15 -14.98 0.99
N ARG A 333 7.40 -15.23 1.18
CA ARG A 333 8.00 -15.28 2.50
C ARG A 333 9.50 -14.99 2.41
N PRO A 334 10.08 -14.30 3.39
CA PRO A 334 11.53 -14.10 3.41
C PRO A 334 12.28 -15.41 3.68
N ALA A 335 13.49 -15.49 3.15
CA ALA A 335 14.45 -16.49 3.59
C ALA A 335 14.81 -16.23 5.06
N ALA A 336 15.10 -17.29 5.79
CA ALA A 336 15.59 -17.17 7.15
C ALA A 336 16.72 -18.18 7.38
N ASN A 337 17.79 -17.70 8.04
CA ASN A 337 18.88 -18.55 8.47
C ASN A 337 18.40 -19.65 9.42
N PRO A 338 19.13 -20.76 9.52
CA PRO A 338 18.89 -21.73 10.58
C PRO A 338 19.13 -21.02 11.95
N VAL A 339 18.37 -21.38 12.94
CA VAL A 339 18.63 -20.94 14.31
C VAL A 339 19.47 -21.99 14.97
N MET A 340 20.66 -21.59 15.41
CA MET A 340 21.66 -22.51 15.95
C MET A 340 22.10 -22.09 17.33
N GLN A 341 22.54 -23.07 18.10
CA GLN A 341 23.08 -22.87 19.44
C GLN A 341 24.37 -23.67 19.61
N PHE A 342 25.39 -23.02 20.17
CA PHE A 342 26.58 -23.73 20.64
C PHE A 342 26.34 -24.27 22.04
N THR A 343 26.51 -25.57 22.21
CA THR A 343 26.38 -26.23 23.50
C THR A 343 27.28 -27.46 23.54
N ALA A 344 27.86 -27.76 24.68
CA ALA A 344 28.73 -28.93 24.89
C ALA A 344 29.83 -29.09 23.82
N GLY A 345 30.43 -28.00 23.37
CA GLY A 345 31.54 -28.02 22.40
C GLY A 345 31.16 -28.16 20.93
N HIS A 346 29.88 -28.14 20.60
CA HIS A 346 29.39 -28.24 19.21
C HIS A 346 28.15 -27.39 18.96
N VAL A 347 27.86 -27.13 17.70
CA VAL A 347 26.67 -26.38 17.27
C VAL A 347 25.54 -27.35 16.99
N ILE A 348 24.37 -27.09 17.55
CA ILE A 348 23.11 -27.78 17.24
C ILE A 348 22.17 -26.86 16.48
N VAL A 349 21.37 -27.41 15.55
CA VAL A 349 20.34 -26.67 14.83
C VAL A 349 19.03 -26.75 15.61
N LEU A 350 18.59 -25.63 16.16
CA LEU A 350 17.30 -25.51 16.88
C LEU A 350 16.13 -25.39 15.91
N ARG A 351 16.32 -24.61 14.83
CA ARG A 351 15.35 -24.49 13.74
C ARG A 351 16.09 -24.55 12.39
N PRO A 352 15.62 -25.38 11.44
CA PRO A 352 16.24 -25.48 10.14
C PRO A 352 16.07 -24.18 9.34
N ARG A 353 16.96 -23.97 8.38
CA ARG A 353 16.86 -22.87 7.43
C ARG A 353 15.51 -22.86 6.71
N ARG A 354 15.06 -21.70 6.32
CA ARG A 354 13.84 -21.53 5.54
C ARG A 354 14.15 -20.80 4.24
N LEU A 355 13.82 -21.44 3.14
CA LEU A 355 13.95 -20.79 1.82
C LEU A 355 12.95 -19.65 1.69
N GLY A 356 13.42 -18.55 1.16
CA GLY A 356 12.57 -17.45 0.71
C GLY A 356 11.78 -17.85 -0.53
N ARG A 357 10.65 -17.21 -0.74
CA ARG A 357 9.82 -17.36 -1.93
C ARG A 357 9.25 -16.00 -2.30
N THR A 358 9.24 -15.71 -3.59
CA THR A 358 8.67 -14.48 -4.11
C THR A 358 7.95 -14.79 -5.42
N LEU A 359 6.71 -14.42 -5.50
CA LEU A 359 5.90 -14.58 -6.70
C LEU A 359 6.36 -13.55 -7.76
N ASP A 360 6.59 -14.00 -8.98
CA ASP A 360 6.76 -13.12 -10.12
C ASP A 360 5.39 -12.53 -10.51
N GLN A 361 5.05 -11.41 -9.86
CA GLN A 361 3.73 -10.78 -10.02
C GLN A 361 3.51 -10.27 -11.45
N THR A 362 4.56 -9.86 -12.15
CA THR A 362 4.46 -9.38 -13.54
C THR A 362 4.07 -10.52 -14.47
N ALA A 363 4.78 -11.64 -14.41
CA ALA A 363 4.47 -12.81 -15.23
C ALA A 363 3.09 -13.41 -14.85
N ALA A 364 2.73 -13.42 -13.55
CA ALA A 364 1.44 -13.87 -13.06
C ALA A 364 0.30 -12.99 -13.61
N TYR A 365 0.46 -11.66 -13.56
CA TYR A 365 -0.49 -10.71 -14.12
C TYR A 365 -0.72 -10.96 -15.62
N GLN A 366 0.33 -11.06 -16.41
CA GLN A 366 0.22 -11.30 -17.85
C GLN A 366 -0.48 -12.63 -18.17
N SER A 367 -0.15 -13.67 -17.42
CA SER A 367 -0.77 -14.98 -17.58
C SER A 367 -2.26 -14.97 -17.25
N LEU A 368 -2.64 -14.28 -16.17
CA LEU A 368 -4.02 -14.17 -15.74
C LEU A 368 -4.82 -13.26 -16.69
N LEU A 369 -4.24 -12.14 -17.11
CA LEU A 369 -4.84 -11.24 -18.10
C LEU A 369 -5.15 -11.99 -19.40
N ALA A 370 -4.21 -12.78 -19.89
CA ALA A 370 -4.41 -13.59 -21.10
C ALA A 370 -5.51 -14.66 -20.93
N ALA A 371 -5.60 -15.27 -19.75
CA ALA A 371 -6.64 -16.26 -19.47
C ALA A 371 -8.03 -15.63 -19.38
N VAL A 372 -8.17 -14.49 -18.69
CA VAL A 372 -9.43 -13.75 -18.54
C VAL A 372 -9.86 -13.14 -19.87
N SER A 373 -8.95 -12.47 -20.59
CA SER A 373 -9.26 -11.87 -21.90
C SER A 373 -9.67 -12.90 -22.93
N GLY A 374 -9.08 -14.10 -22.89
CA GLY A 374 -9.39 -15.20 -23.80
C GLY A 374 -10.52 -16.10 -23.32
N LEU A 375 -11.11 -15.88 -22.15
CA LEU A 375 -12.13 -16.75 -21.54
C LEU A 375 -11.72 -18.23 -21.54
N ARG A 376 -10.47 -18.51 -21.13
CA ARG A 376 -9.86 -19.85 -21.19
C ARG A 376 -10.38 -20.73 -20.06
N GLN A 377 -11.36 -21.54 -20.36
CA GLN A 377 -11.95 -22.52 -19.41
C GLN A 377 -10.91 -23.55 -18.97
N ASN A 378 -10.96 -23.94 -17.70
CA ASN A 378 -10.06 -24.94 -17.09
C ASN A 378 -8.56 -24.64 -17.31
N ALA A 379 -8.18 -23.37 -17.54
CA ALA A 379 -6.79 -23.02 -17.78
C ALA A 379 -5.93 -23.38 -16.56
N ARG A 380 -4.84 -24.08 -16.78
CA ARG A 380 -3.82 -24.34 -15.75
C ARG A 380 -2.73 -23.28 -15.87
N LEU A 381 -2.74 -22.33 -14.96
CA LEU A 381 -1.78 -21.24 -14.92
C LEU A 381 -0.64 -21.60 -13.96
N HIS A 382 0.58 -21.58 -14.45
CA HIS A 382 1.77 -21.83 -13.64
C HIS A 382 2.46 -20.50 -13.36
N PHE A 383 2.30 -20.01 -12.14
CA PHE A 383 2.94 -18.78 -11.70
C PHE A 383 4.36 -19.08 -11.20
N LYS A 384 5.33 -18.38 -11.76
CA LYS A 384 6.72 -18.52 -11.38
C LYS A 384 6.94 -17.98 -9.96
N VAL A 385 7.54 -18.81 -9.12
CA VAL A 385 7.95 -18.45 -7.77
C VAL A 385 9.46 -18.54 -7.69
N ALA A 386 10.10 -17.41 -7.49
CA ALA A 386 11.53 -17.35 -7.23
C ALA A 386 11.81 -17.90 -5.83
N VAL A 387 12.83 -18.73 -5.73
CA VAL A 387 13.29 -19.28 -4.45
C VAL A 387 14.62 -18.61 -4.10
N THR A 388 14.67 -18.03 -2.90
CA THR A 388 15.88 -17.35 -2.40
C THR A 388 16.48 -18.20 -1.28
N GLN A 389 17.77 -18.47 -1.37
CA GLN A 389 18.51 -19.10 -0.28
C GLN A 389 18.74 -18.07 0.84
N PRO A 390 18.75 -18.49 2.09
CA PRO A 390 19.21 -17.64 3.18
C PRO A 390 20.73 -17.38 3.05
N PRO A 391 21.24 -16.29 3.60
CA PRO A 391 22.67 -15.99 3.61
C PRO A 391 23.54 -17.12 4.17
N VAL A 392 23.02 -17.84 5.18
CA VAL A 392 23.65 -19.04 5.73
C VAL A 392 22.87 -20.26 5.27
N ASP A 393 23.40 -20.92 4.25
CA ASP A 393 22.78 -22.09 3.62
C ASP A 393 23.46 -23.39 4.08
N VAL A 394 23.45 -23.65 5.38
CA VAL A 394 23.99 -24.90 5.93
C VAL A 394 22.87 -25.82 6.40
N THR A 395 22.96 -27.05 5.96
CA THR A 395 22.07 -28.13 6.38
C THR A 395 22.66 -28.92 7.56
N ASN A 396 23.98 -28.84 7.74
CA ASN A 396 24.72 -29.49 8.80
C ASN A 396 25.52 -28.44 9.59
N ALA A 397 25.20 -28.27 10.86
CA ALA A 397 25.90 -27.34 11.74
C ALA A 397 27.40 -27.61 11.87
N GLY A 398 27.83 -28.86 11.73
CA GLY A 398 29.24 -29.24 11.75
C GLY A 398 30.05 -28.65 10.60
N SER A 399 29.42 -28.36 9.46
CA SER A 399 30.11 -27.75 8.29
C SER A 399 30.55 -26.31 8.55
N LEU A 400 30.01 -25.64 9.56
CA LEU A 400 30.43 -24.29 9.95
C LEU A 400 31.81 -24.27 10.62
N GLY A 401 32.26 -25.40 11.14
CA GLY A 401 33.54 -25.54 11.83
C GLY A 401 33.60 -24.84 13.20
N ILE A 402 32.46 -24.38 13.73
CA ILE A 402 32.39 -23.70 15.03
C ILE A 402 32.55 -24.73 16.14
N ASN A 403 33.64 -24.65 16.90
CA ASN A 403 34.01 -25.65 17.89
C ASN A 403 34.55 -25.08 19.22
N SER A 404 34.64 -23.75 19.33
CA SER A 404 35.18 -23.13 20.55
C SER A 404 34.61 -21.73 20.79
N LEU A 405 34.68 -21.30 22.06
CA LEU A 405 34.49 -19.92 22.44
C LEU A 405 35.76 -19.14 22.06
N LEU A 406 35.59 -18.09 21.25
CA LEU A 406 36.68 -17.20 20.84
C LEU A 406 36.79 -15.97 21.74
N GLY A 407 35.66 -15.46 22.20
CA GLY A 407 35.64 -14.30 23.08
C GLY A 407 34.29 -14.18 23.82
N GLU A 408 34.41 -13.57 25.00
CA GLU A 408 33.28 -13.26 25.87
C GLU A 408 33.31 -11.80 26.26
N GLY A 409 32.16 -11.16 26.28
CA GLY A 409 31.96 -9.84 26.87
C GLY A 409 30.90 -9.91 27.95
N THR A 410 31.15 -9.21 29.04
CA THR A 410 30.17 -9.09 30.12
C THR A 410 30.08 -7.65 30.59
N SER A 411 28.94 -7.26 31.07
CA SER A 411 28.74 -6.03 31.80
C SER A 411 27.51 -6.10 32.71
N THR A 412 27.51 -5.26 33.73
CA THR A 412 26.43 -5.18 34.71
C THR A 412 25.66 -3.88 34.55
N PHE A 413 24.37 -3.95 34.75
CA PHE A 413 23.47 -2.80 34.85
C PHE A 413 22.66 -2.83 36.14
N ALA A 414 23.28 -3.36 37.21
CA ALA A 414 22.72 -3.40 38.56
C ALA A 414 22.27 -2.00 39.04
N GLY A 415 21.13 -1.96 39.74
CA GLY A 415 20.51 -0.72 40.18
C GLY A 415 19.70 0.00 39.06
N SER A 416 19.48 -0.64 37.92
CA SER A 416 18.56 -0.15 36.88
C SER A 416 17.17 -0.68 37.13
N GLY A 417 16.13 0.07 36.67
CA GLY A 417 14.74 -0.36 36.73
C GLY A 417 14.37 -1.42 35.68
N ASP A 418 13.15 -1.96 35.80
CA ASP A 418 12.61 -3.02 34.94
C ASP A 418 12.56 -2.64 33.45
N THR A 419 12.34 -1.36 33.15
CA THR A 419 12.32 -0.86 31.78
C THR A 419 13.67 -1.11 31.08
N ARG A 420 14.78 -0.77 31.75
CA ARG A 420 16.12 -1.01 31.20
C ARG A 420 16.41 -2.49 31.03
N LEU A 421 15.99 -3.31 31.99
CA LEU A 421 16.11 -4.77 31.89
C LEU A 421 15.36 -5.28 30.64
N ALA A 422 14.14 -4.85 30.43
CA ALA A 422 13.34 -5.25 29.27
C ALA A 422 14.01 -4.83 27.95
N ASP A 423 14.56 -3.61 27.89
CA ASP A 423 15.26 -3.09 26.72
C ASP A 423 16.56 -3.87 26.45
N VAL A 424 17.37 -4.13 27.47
CA VAL A 424 18.59 -4.94 27.32
C VAL A 424 18.26 -6.34 26.81
N ILE A 425 17.20 -6.99 27.33
CA ILE A 425 16.75 -8.29 26.85
C ILE A 425 16.31 -8.20 25.40
N SER A 426 15.52 -7.21 25.04
CA SER A 426 15.01 -7.02 23.67
C SER A 426 16.14 -6.81 22.67
N ILE A 427 17.10 -5.92 22.99
CA ILE A 427 18.25 -5.62 22.14
C ILE A 427 19.16 -6.85 22.00
N ALA A 428 19.50 -7.51 23.10
CA ALA A 428 20.32 -8.72 23.09
C ALA A 428 19.69 -9.81 22.22
N LYS A 429 18.38 -10.02 22.35
CA LYS A 429 17.62 -11.00 21.60
C LYS A 429 17.56 -10.72 20.10
N SER A 430 17.72 -9.47 19.66
CA SER A 430 17.65 -9.10 18.24
C SER A 430 18.77 -9.71 17.41
N PHE A 431 19.91 -9.96 18.02
CA PHE A 431 21.08 -10.56 17.36
C PHE A 431 21.57 -11.86 18.05
N ASP A 432 20.80 -12.39 19.01
CA ASP A 432 21.08 -13.70 19.56
C ASP A 432 21.03 -14.77 18.48
N GLN A 433 21.96 -15.73 18.55
CA GLN A 433 22.08 -16.84 17.61
C GLN A 433 22.30 -16.39 16.14
N THR A 434 22.97 -15.25 15.97
CA THR A 434 23.33 -14.72 14.66
C THR A 434 24.61 -15.34 14.14
N GLU A 435 24.55 -15.86 12.92
CA GLU A 435 25.72 -16.36 12.20
C GLU A 435 26.38 -15.24 11.39
N ILE A 436 27.69 -15.20 11.41
CA ILE A 436 28.52 -14.26 10.65
C ILE A 436 29.39 -15.01 9.66
N ASN A 437 29.28 -14.68 8.38
CA ASN A 437 30.07 -15.33 7.34
C ASN A 437 31.57 -14.97 7.45
N PRO A 438 32.45 -15.82 6.90
CA PRO A 438 33.86 -15.48 6.77
C PRO A 438 34.08 -14.17 5.99
N GLY A 439 34.91 -13.28 6.49
CA GLY A 439 35.21 -11.99 5.86
C GLY A 439 34.12 -10.92 5.98
N GLN A 440 32.97 -11.24 6.56
CA GLN A 440 31.86 -10.32 6.73
C GLN A 440 32.18 -9.23 7.75
N ASP A 441 31.76 -8.01 7.43
CA ASP A 441 31.73 -6.90 8.40
C ASP A 441 30.51 -7.07 9.31
N ILE A 442 30.77 -6.97 10.60
CA ILE A 442 29.78 -7.02 11.66
C ILE A 442 29.46 -5.56 12.01
N SER A 443 28.23 -5.16 11.90
CA SER A 443 27.71 -3.84 12.27
C SER A 443 26.68 -4.02 13.37
N PHE A 444 26.88 -3.39 14.50
CA PHE A 444 25.94 -3.44 15.62
C PHE A 444 24.59 -2.84 15.25
N ASN A 445 24.60 -1.67 14.58
CA ASN A 445 23.39 -1.00 14.14
C ASN A 445 22.57 -1.87 13.18
N TYR A 446 23.24 -2.59 12.28
CA TYR A 446 22.57 -3.52 11.35
C TYR A 446 21.98 -4.74 12.09
N LEU A 447 22.69 -5.30 13.06
CA LEU A 447 22.24 -6.46 13.84
C LEU A 447 21.00 -6.13 14.68
N VAL A 448 20.98 -4.96 15.31
CA VAL A 448 19.81 -4.50 16.07
C VAL A 448 18.66 -4.13 15.14
N GLY A 449 18.95 -3.56 13.98
CA GLY A 449 17.99 -3.26 12.93
C GLY A 449 16.83 -2.40 13.40
N GLN A 450 15.60 -2.81 13.10
CA GLN A 450 14.38 -2.09 13.50
C GLN A 450 14.02 -2.25 14.98
N ASN A 451 14.73 -3.07 15.71
CA ASN A 451 14.51 -3.27 17.14
C ASN A 451 15.16 -2.18 18.01
N TRP A 452 15.58 -1.08 17.38
CA TRP A 452 15.93 0.12 18.12
C TRP A 452 14.75 0.54 18.97
N PRO A 453 14.91 0.63 20.30
CA PRO A 453 13.82 0.99 21.16
C PRO A 453 13.26 2.36 20.78
N SER A 454 12.02 2.41 20.31
CA SER A 454 11.36 3.67 19.93
C SER A 454 10.99 4.53 21.14
N ARG A 455 10.98 3.92 22.33
CA ARG A 455 10.67 4.56 23.62
C ARG A 455 11.59 3.98 24.68
N VAL A 456 12.77 4.53 24.80
CA VAL A 456 13.63 4.17 25.91
C VAL A 456 13.63 5.31 26.90
N TYR A 457 12.86 5.13 27.95
CA TYR A 457 13.11 5.85 29.19
C TYR A 457 14.10 4.98 29.97
N ASP A 458 15.36 5.39 29.98
CA ASP A 458 16.31 4.85 30.91
C ASP A 458 16.11 5.60 32.24
N ASP A 459 15.92 4.89 33.32
CA ASP A 459 15.80 5.46 34.65
C ASP A 459 17.14 6.13 35.09
N ARG A 460 18.21 5.85 34.34
CA ARG A 460 19.51 6.47 34.54
C ARG A 460 19.68 7.66 33.62
N GLU A 461 20.10 8.73 34.23
CA GLU A 461 20.41 9.97 33.55
C GLU A 461 21.53 9.76 32.52
N THR A 462 21.27 10.26 31.30
CA THR A 462 22.28 10.34 30.25
C THR A 462 22.81 11.76 30.19
N LEU A 463 24.10 11.91 29.93
CA LEU A 463 24.66 13.23 29.78
C LEU A 463 24.34 13.81 28.41
N SER A 464 23.59 14.89 28.40
CA SER A 464 23.36 15.68 27.20
C SER A 464 23.73 17.13 27.48
N GLN A 465 24.65 17.66 26.68
CA GLN A 465 25.11 19.05 26.81
C GLN A 465 25.56 19.45 28.22
N GLY A 466 26.17 18.52 28.98
CA GLY A 466 26.63 18.76 30.34
C GLY A 466 25.55 18.74 31.41
N GLN A 467 24.35 18.23 31.09
CA GLN A 467 23.27 17.98 32.05
C GLN A 467 22.91 16.50 32.07
N LEU A 468 22.63 15.97 33.24
CA LEU A 468 22.03 14.67 33.41
C LEU A 468 20.55 14.77 33.02
N VAL A 469 20.21 14.18 31.91
CA VAL A 469 18.83 14.08 31.43
C VAL A 469 18.43 12.61 31.40
N PRO A 470 17.15 12.27 31.54
CA PRO A 470 16.68 10.90 31.36
C PRO A 470 17.19 10.34 30.03
N GLY A 471 17.98 9.27 30.09
CA GLY A 471 18.69 8.75 28.92
C GLY A 471 17.81 7.95 28.01
N ARG A 472 17.83 8.29 26.72
CA ARG A 472 17.05 7.57 25.70
C ARG A 472 17.69 6.28 25.20
N HIS A 473 18.97 6.04 25.45
CA HIS A 473 19.73 4.98 24.80
C HIS A 473 20.67 4.19 25.72
N GLY A 474 20.51 4.28 27.03
CA GLY A 474 21.44 3.64 27.96
C GLY A 474 21.50 2.13 27.82
N ALA A 475 20.39 1.44 27.58
CA ALA A 475 20.37 0.01 27.35
C ALA A 475 21.13 -0.35 26.06
N MET A 476 21.02 0.47 25.01
CA MET A 476 21.72 0.27 23.75
C MET A 476 23.24 0.37 23.94
N GLN A 477 23.71 1.41 24.67
CA GLN A 477 25.13 1.60 24.97
C GLN A 477 25.68 0.46 25.84
N GLN A 478 24.86 -0.04 26.75
CA GLN A 478 25.19 -1.19 27.59
C GLN A 478 25.48 -2.44 26.75
N VAL A 479 24.55 -2.75 25.83
CA VAL A 479 24.68 -3.92 24.96
C VAL A 479 25.84 -3.72 23.97
N ALA A 480 26.00 -2.52 23.37
CA ALA A 480 27.08 -2.21 22.46
C ALA A 480 28.45 -2.33 23.13
N THR A 481 28.60 -1.83 24.37
CA THR A 481 29.83 -1.99 25.15
C THR A 481 30.15 -3.47 25.45
N THR A 482 29.13 -4.26 25.80
CA THR A 482 29.33 -5.69 26.04
C THR A 482 29.70 -6.42 24.73
N PHE A 483 29.11 -6.01 23.62
CA PHE A 483 29.42 -6.56 22.29
C PHE A 483 30.85 -6.21 21.85
N LEU A 484 31.29 -4.95 22.07
CA LEU A 484 32.67 -4.55 21.87
C LEU A 484 33.64 -5.50 22.60
N ARG A 485 33.40 -5.75 23.89
CA ARG A 485 34.26 -6.60 24.71
C ARG A 485 34.37 -8.01 24.18
N ALA A 486 33.22 -8.60 23.78
CA ALA A 486 33.20 -9.95 23.21
C ALA A 486 34.01 -10.03 21.91
N LEU A 487 33.77 -9.12 20.99
CA LEU A 487 34.43 -9.12 19.68
C LEU A 487 35.91 -8.73 19.78
N TYR A 488 36.24 -7.78 20.66
CA TYR A 488 37.62 -7.40 20.91
C TYR A 488 38.40 -8.54 21.56
N GLY A 489 37.82 -9.19 22.56
CA GLY A 489 38.40 -10.38 23.21
C GLY A 489 38.54 -11.59 22.29
N SER A 490 37.78 -11.68 21.21
CA SER A 490 37.90 -12.77 20.22
C SER A 490 39.02 -12.57 19.19
N GLY A 491 39.75 -11.45 19.23
CA GLY A 491 40.86 -11.17 18.30
C GLY A 491 40.41 -10.67 16.92
N LEU A 492 39.15 -10.34 16.74
CA LEU A 492 38.62 -9.81 15.49
C LEU A 492 39.11 -8.38 15.23
N LYS A 493 39.17 -8.00 13.96
CA LYS A 493 39.63 -6.67 13.56
C LYS A 493 38.56 -5.63 13.85
N LEU A 494 38.86 -4.66 14.72
CA LEU A 494 38.04 -3.48 14.96
C LEU A 494 38.11 -2.54 13.74
N LEU A 495 36.96 -2.12 13.23
CA LEU A 495 36.81 -1.21 12.08
C LEU A 495 36.32 0.18 12.50
N GLU A 496 35.37 0.24 13.44
CA GLU A 496 34.74 1.47 13.89
C GLU A 496 34.32 1.33 15.34
N ARG A 497 34.63 2.34 16.13
CA ARG A 497 34.23 2.49 17.52
C ARG A 497 34.17 3.96 17.88
N HIS A 498 33.13 4.33 18.59
CA HIS A 498 33.01 5.63 19.25
C HIS A 498 32.98 5.40 20.76
N ALA A 499 33.77 6.14 21.51
CA ALA A 499 33.78 6.10 22.97
C ALA A 499 32.72 7.03 23.55
N HIS A 500 32.36 6.81 24.82
CA HIS A 500 31.61 7.82 25.55
C HIS A 500 32.46 9.11 25.70
N PRO A 501 31.83 10.29 25.65
CA PRO A 501 32.56 11.54 25.81
C PRO A 501 33.10 11.74 27.23
N TYR A 502 32.52 11.02 28.18
CA TYR A 502 32.90 11.11 29.59
C TYR A 502 33.14 9.72 30.17
N ARG A 503 33.99 9.65 31.18
CA ARG A 503 34.31 8.42 31.91
C ARG A 503 33.11 7.97 32.72
N LEU A 504 32.67 6.73 32.51
CA LEU A 504 31.48 6.14 33.14
C LEU A 504 31.91 4.90 33.94
N SER A 505 31.94 5.01 35.27
CA SER A 505 32.44 3.97 36.17
C SER A 505 31.69 2.63 36.06
N TRP A 506 30.45 2.64 35.61
CA TRP A 506 29.68 1.38 35.40
C TRP A 506 30.13 0.55 34.20
N TYR A 507 31.00 1.13 33.35
CA TYR A 507 31.68 0.38 32.30
C TYR A 507 33.10 -0.01 32.66
N GLU A 508 33.50 0.11 33.92
CA GLU A 508 34.82 -0.22 34.39
C GLU A 508 34.80 -1.41 35.37
N PRO A 509 35.83 -2.23 35.37
CA PRO A 509 36.96 -2.34 34.44
C PRO A 509 36.61 -3.04 33.12
N PRO A 510 37.43 -2.95 32.04
CA PRO A 510 38.61 -2.06 31.92
C PRO A 510 38.20 -0.63 31.59
N VAL A 511 38.94 0.34 32.11
CA VAL A 511 38.76 1.75 31.75
C VAL A 511 39.18 1.98 30.29
N GLY A 512 38.32 2.60 29.49
CA GLY A 512 38.64 2.91 28.09
C GLY A 512 38.11 1.91 27.07
N LEU A 513 37.46 0.81 27.48
CA LEU A 513 36.85 -0.18 26.55
C LEU A 513 35.34 -0.17 26.65
N ASP A 514 34.76 0.92 26.19
CA ASP A 514 33.33 1.15 26.06
C ASP A 514 32.94 1.57 24.64
N ALA A 515 31.71 1.55 24.30
CA ALA A 515 31.20 1.92 22.98
C ALA A 515 29.90 2.71 23.04
N VAL A 516 29.82 3.74 22.20
CA VAL A 516 28.61 4.50 21.89
C VAL A 516 28.19 4.20 20.47
N VAL A 517 26.93 3.99 20.29
CA VAL A 517 26.28 3.83 18.98
C VAL A 517 25.15 4.83 18.83
N ASP A 518 25.04 5.47 17.67
CA ASP A 518 24.00 6.47 17.37
C ASP A 518 23.75 6.51 15.84
N PRO A 519 22.71 5.83 15.34
CA PRO A 519 22.40 5.86 13.92
C PRO A 519 22.13 7.25 13.38
N GLY A 520 21.60 8.17 14.20
CA GLY A 520 21.34 9.55 13.81
C GLY A 520 22.62 10.34 13.49
N ARG A 521 23.75 9.93 14.08
CA ARG A 521 25.08 10.48 13.81
C ARG A 521 25.93 9.60 12.91
N ASN A 522 25.37 8.49 12.39
CA ASN A 522 26.11 7.43 11.70
C ASN A 522 27.23 6.81 12.55
N TRP A 523 27.09 6.81 13.87
CA TRP A 523 28.03 6.16 14.77
C TRP A 523 27.64 4.70 14.96
N ASP A 524 28.56 3.81 14.59
CA ASP A 524 28.37 2.36 14.69
C ASP A 524 29.53 1.71 15.48
N LEU A 525 29.31 0.47 15.86
CA LEU A 525 30.38 -0.41 16.34
C LEU A 525 30.56 -1.49 15.28
N ARG A 526 31.75 -1.47 14.64
CA ARG A 526 32.00 -2.37 13.50
C ARG A 526 33.25 -3.18 13.66
N PHE A 527 33.18 -4.44 13.35
CA PHE A 527 34.27 -5.41 13.32
C PHE A 527 34.25 -6.17 12.01
N ARG A 528 35.38 -6.81 11.65
CA ARG A 528 35.45 -7.75 10.56
C ARG A 528 35.73 -9.15 11.03
N ASN A 529 35.00 -10.13 10.55
CA ASN A 529 35.32 -11.53 10.77
C ASN A 529 36.57 -11.90 9.97
N THR A 530 37.73 -11.89 10.66
CA THR A 530 39.05 -12.21 10.10
C THR A 530 39.45 -13.68 10.28
N THR A 531 38.57 -14.51 10.84
CA THR A 531 38.91 -15.92 11.17
C THR A 531 38.92 -16.86 9.96
N GLY A 532 38.43 -16.43 8.82
CA GLY A 532 38.26 -17.29 7.65
C GLY A 532 37.21 -18.40 7.81
N SER A 533 36.44 -18.39 8.91
CA SER A 533 35.41 -19.36 9.25
C SER A 533 34.15 -18.66 9.72
N TYR A 534 33.05 -19.37 9.85
CA TYR A 534 31.82 -18.81 10.42
C TYR A 534 31.99 -18.49 11.89
N LEU A 535 31.26 -17.46 12.34
CA LEU A 535 31.09 -17.17 13.77
C LEU A 535 29.61 -17.32 14.12
N LEU A 536 29.35 -17.64 15.40
CA LEU A 536 28.03 -17.64 16.00
C LEU A 536 28.05 -16.73 17.22
N ILE A 537 27.19 -15.73 17.23
CA ILE A 537 27.00 -14.83 18.38
C ILE A 537 25.84 -15.37 19.19
N GLN A 538 26.07 -15.53 20.49
CA GLN A 538 25.02 -15.87 21.44
C GLN A 538 24.99 -14.85 22.58
N THR A 539 23.79 -14.57 23.04
CA THR A 539 23.55 -13.63 24.13
C THR A 539 22.89 -14.32 25.31
N ARG A 540 23.19 -13.86 26.49
CA ARG A 540 22.55 -14.30 27.72
C ARG A 540 22.36 -13.12 28.64
N VAL A 541 21.15 -12.88 29.08
CA VAL A 541 20.85 -11.90 30.10
C VAL A 541 20.43 -12.63 31.36
N GLU A 542 21.01 -12.26 32.48
CA GLU A 542 20.63 -12.73 33.82
C GLU A 542 19.82 -11.66 34.55
N PRO A 543 18.49 -11.74 34.52
CA PRO A 543 17.62 -10.68 35.05
C PRO A 543 17.85 -10.39 36.54
N LEU A 544 18.00 -11.45 37.35
CA LEU A 544 18.18 -11.31 38.79
C LEU A 544 19.50 -10.65 39.19
N ARG A 545 20.54 -10.77 38.34
CA ARG A 545 21.85 -10.17 38.56
C ARG A 545 22.06 -8.87 37.81
N HIS A 546 21.09 -8.51 36.93
CA HIS A 546 21.25 -7.39 36.01
C HIS A 546 22.57 -7.46 35.24
N GLN A 547 22.87 -8.62 34.67
CA GLN A 547 24.08 -8.87 33.91
C GLN A 547 23.73 -9.34 32.50
N ILE A 548 24.55 -8.89 31.54
CA ILE A 548 24.51 -9.37 30.17
C ILE A 548 25.84 -9.98 29.79
N TYR A 549 25.76 -11.10 29.08
CA TYR A 549 26.87 -11.82 28.50
C TYR A 549 26.64 -11.93 27.00
N ILE A 550 27.71 -11.75 26.25
CA ILE A 550 27.77 -11.95 24.81
C ILE A 550 28.96 -12.84 24.52
N TYR A 551 28.67 -13.94 23.83
CA TYR A 551 29.63 -14.97 23.45
C TYR A 551 29.84 -14.98 21.95
N VAL A 552 31.10 -15.08 21.53
CA VAL A 552 31.51 -15.24 20.14
C VAL A 552 32.11 -16.62 19.99
N TYR A 553 31.38 -17.52 19.36
CA TYR A 553 31.87 -18.86 19.05
C TYR A 553 32.37 -18.92 17.61
N GLY A 554 33.38 -19.75 17.36
CA GLY A 554 33.97 -19.94 16.05
C GLY A 554 34.87 -21.17 15.97
N LYS A 555 35.61 -21.27 14.88
CA LYS A 555 36.67 -22.27 14.75
C LYS A 555 37.84 -21.86 15.60
N ASN A 556 38.36 -22.79 16.42
CA ASN A 556 39.60 -22.54 17.14
C ASN A 556 40.72 -22.19 16.15
N GLN A 557 41.22 -20.98 16.21
CA GLN A 557 42.27 -20.46 15.36
C GLN A 557 43.67 -20.80 15.88
N GLY A 558 43.76 -21.38 17.07
CA GLY A 558 45.02 -21.65 17.75
C GLY A 558 45.74 -20.39 18.27
N TRP A 559 45.16 -19.21 18.06
CA TRP A 559 45.68 -17.98 18.65
C TRP A 559 45.19 -17.82 20.09
N LYS A 560 45.98 -17.08 20.89
CA LYS A 560 45.61 -16.69 22.25
C LYS A 560 45.45 -15.19 22.31
N VAL A 561 44.30 -14.73 22.78
CA VAL A 561 44.00 -13.30 22.93
C VAL A 561 43.97 -12.97 24.40
N SER A 562 44.72 -11.94 24.77
CA SER A 562 44.72 -11.39 26.12
C SER A 562 44.40 -9.90 26.02
N VAL A 563 43.37 -9.47 26.70
CA VAL A 563 42.99 -8.04 26.82
C VAL A 563 43.34 -7.58 28.22
N ASP A 564 43.93 -6.40 28.34
CA ASP A 564 44.19 -5.79 29.64
C ASP A 564 42.88 -5.69 30.44
N PRO A 565 42.79 -6.38 31.59
CA PRO A 565 41.55 -6.45 32.36
C PRO A 565 41.23 -5.16 33.12
N ILE A 566 42.14 -4.23 33.22
CA ILE A 566 42.00 -2.99 34.01
C ILE A 566 41.96 -1.76 33.10
N GLY A 567 42.79 -1.74 32.08
CA GLY A 567 43.09 -0.56 31.26
C GLY A 567 44.02 0.41 32.00
N LYS A 568 44.74 1.20 31.25
CA LYS A 568 45.73 2.16 31.81
C LYS A 568 45.25 3.59 31.64
N VAL A 569 45.23 4.34 32.72
CA VAL A 569 45.05 5.79 32.67
C VAL A 569 46.41 6.44 32.42
N LEU A 570 46.53 7.12 31.27
CA LEU A 570 47.77 7.79 30.85
C LEU A 570 47.83 9.21 31.39
N LYS A 571 46.70 9.90 31.42
CA LYS A 571 46.60 11.29 31.86
C LYS A 571 45.22 11.53 32.49
N VAL A 572 45.19 12.35 33.52
CA VAL A 572 43.97 12.82 34.16
C VAL A 572 43.79 14.30 33.89
N TYR A 573 42.56 14.67 33.55
CA TYR A 573 42.16 16.06 33.39
C TYR A 573 41.21 16.43 34.52
N PRO A 574 41.64 17.30 35.45
CA PRO A 574 40.78 17.68 36.57
C PRO A 574 39.46 18.29 36.10
N HIS A 575 38.42 17.97 36.81
CA HIS A 575 37.10 18.53 36.52
C HIS A 575 37.04 20.03 36.81
N PRO A 576 36.27 20.82 36.03
CA PRO A 576 35.98 22.21 36.35
C PRO A 576 35.23 22.33 37.68
N ARG A 577 35.30 23.50 38.30
CA ARG A 577 34.54 23.78 39.53
C ARG A 577 33.03 23.58 39.29
N THR A 578 32.33 23.05 40.32
CA THR A 578 30.88 22.89 40.30
C THR A 578 30.18 24.24 40.06
N VAL A 579 29.31 24.29 39.08
CA VAL A 579 28.46 25.46 38.83
C VAL A 579 27.25 25.40 39.74
N VAL A 580 26.99 26.50 40.41
CA VAL A 580 25.79 26.69 41.21
C VAL A 580 24.77 27.46 40.39
N ARG A 581 23.58 26.92 40.25
CA ARG A 581 22.45 27.56 39.53
C ARG A 581 21.31 27.82 40.51
N GLN A 582 20.60 28.92 40.33
CA GLN A 582 19.39 29.22 41.08
C GLN A 582 18.22 28.37 40.61
N ASP A 583 17.45 27.81 41.53
CA ASP A 583 16.26 27.05 41.26
C ASP A 583 15.10 27.55 42.13
N PRO A 584 14.09 28.22 41.55
CA PRO A 584 12.97 28.74 42.32
C PRO A 584 12.01 27.65 42.87
N SER A 585 12.16 26.40 42.46
CA SER A 585 11.43 25.27 42.99
C SER A 585 11.94 24.76 44.34
N LEU A 586 13.13 25.14 44.70
CA LEU A 586 13.77 24.74 45.97
C LEU A 586 13.61 25.83 47.06
N ALA A 587 13.53 25.42 48.30
CA ALA A 587 13.53 26.34 49.42
C ALA A 587 14.84 27.13 49.52
N PRO A 588 14.83 28.37 50.05
CA PRO A 588 16.02 29.19 50.22
C PRO A 588 17.12 28.44 50.96
N GLY A 589 18.32 28.43 50.37
CA GLY A 589 19.48 27.76 50.96
C GLY A 589 19.47 26.23 50.81
N GLN A 590 18.41 25.62 50.27
CA GLN A 590 18.43 24.21 49.94
C GLN A 590 19.33 23.97 48.73
N ILE A 591 20.24 23.02 48.86
CA ILE A 591 21.19 22.64 47.80
C ILE A 591 20.77 21.26 47.29
N LYS A 592 20.56 21.13 45.99
CA LYS A 592 20.33 19.86 45.31
C LYS A 592 21.47 19.64 44.31
N GLN A 593 22.32 18.65 44.58
CA GLN A 593 23.30 18.23 43.59
C GLN A 593 22.62 17.49 42.46
N VAL A 594 22.73 18.00 41.24
CA VAL A 594 22.10 17.40 40.03
C VAL A 594 23.11 16.72 39.11
N ALA A 595 24.38 17.13 39.21
CA ALA A 595 25.47 16.45 38.54
C ALA A 595 26.73 16.50 39.41
N TRP A 596 27.35 15.35 39.64
CA TRP A 596 28.64 15.27 40.34
C TRP A 596 29.79 15.54 39.37
N PRO A 597 30.81 16.28 39.74
CA PRO A 597 31.94 16.50 38.85
C PRO A 597 32.76 15.22 38.71
N HIS A 598 33.31 15.00 37.51
CA HIS A 598 34.20 13.87 37.23
C HIS A 598 35.42 14.34 36.44
N ASP A 599 36.55 13.79 36.77
CA ASP A 599 37.76 14.03 36.01
C ASP A 599 37.69 13.36 34.65
N GLY A 600 38.26 14.03 33.66
CA GLY A 600 38.52 13.44 32.36
C GLY A 600 39.80 12.60 32.39
N ALA A 601 39.98 11.79 31.37
CA ALA A 601 41.19 10.97 31.29
C ALA A 601 41.53 10.58 29.85
N ASP A 602 42.81 10.47 29.56
CA ASP A 602 43.30 9.68 28.45
C ASP A 602 43.61 8.28 28.94
N THR A 603 43.08 7.29 28.28
CA THR A 603 43.22 5.89 28.68
C THR A 603 43.60 5.02 27.49
N VAL A 604 44.25 3.91 27.74
CA VAL A 604 44.59 2.90 26.75
C VAL A 604 44.24 1.51 27.26
N VAL A 605 43.64 0.72 26.39
CA VAL A 605 43.42 -0.72 26.64
C VAL A 605 44.19 -1.50 25.59
N GLN A 606 45.13 -2.32 26.07
CA GLN A 606 45.98 -3.14 25.22
C GLN A 606 45.37 -4.53 25.03
N ARG A 607 45.45 -5.02 23.81
CA ARG A 607 45.16 -6.39 23.45
C ARG A 607 46.39 -7.05 22.84
N THR A 608 46.77 -8.21 23.33
CA THR A 608 47.84 -9.02 22.78
C THR A 608 47.29 -10.27 22.14
N ILE A 609 47.61 -10.49 20.87
CA ILE A 609 47.25 -11.69 20.11
C ILE A 609 48.52 -12.49 19.84
N THR A 610 48.62 -13.68 20.41
CA THR A 610 49.72 -14.62 20.14
C THR A 610 49.23 -15.67 19.13
N TYR A 611 49.80 -15.66 17.94
CA TYR A 611 49.48 -16.58 16.87
C TYR A 611 50.20 -17.93 17.03
N PRO A 612 49.68 -19.03 16.40
CA PRO A 612 50.27 -20.35 16.50
C PRO A 612 51.74 -20.43 16.00
N ASN A 613 52.12 -19.53 15.09
CA ASN A 613 53.48 -19.43 14.56
C ASN A 613 54.44 -18.64 15.49
N GLY A 614 54.01 -18.29 16.69
CA GLY A 614 54.78 -17.54 17.65
C GLY A 614 54.80 -16.01 17.42
N LYS A 615 54.17 -15.51 16.32
CA LYS A 615 54.03 -14.07 16.11
C LYS A 615 53.11 -13.47 17.16
N VAL A 616 53.50 -12.33 17.69
CA VAL A 616 52.73 -11.55 18.64
C VAL A 616 52.31 -10.25 17.97
N ALA A 617 51.01 -9.96 18.00
CA ALA A 617 50.48 -8.65 17.67
C ALA A 617 49.96 -7.96 18.91
N VAL A 618 50.35 -6.71 19.09
CA VAL A 618 49.83 -5.84 20.14
C VAL A 618 49.00 -4.76 19.50
N GLU A 619 47.78 -4.62 19.96
CA GLU A 619 46.87 -3.60 19.49
C GLU A 619 46.35 -2.78 20.68
N GLU A 620 46.18 -1.49 20.46
CA GLU A 620 45.78 -0.55 21.50
C GLU A 620 44.50 0.16 21.11
N VAL A 621 43.66 0.40 22.08
CA VAL A 621 42.46 1.25 21.94
C VAL A 621 42.64 2.44 22.86
N ASP A 622 42.93 3.58 22.24
CA ASP A 622 43.03 4.86 22.93
C ASP A 622 41.64 5.46 23.13
N THR A 623 41.44 6.04 24.31
CA THR A 623 40.17 6.70 24.63
C THR A 623 40.43 7.98 25.39
N HIS A 624 39.86 9.06 24.88
CA HIS A 624 39.85 10.37 25.55
C HIS A 624 38.47 10.60 26.17
N TYR A 625 38.45 10.79 27.47
CA TYR A 625 37.26 11.22 28.20
C TYR A 625 37.43 12.69 28.63
N SER A 626 36.48 13.52 28.29
CA SER A 626 36.42 14.90 28.72
C SER A 626 36.12 15.00 30.21
N ALA A 627 36.67 16.00 30.85
CA ALA A 627 36.31 16.32 32.22
C ALA A 627 34.88 16.86 32.28
N TRP A 628 34.21 16.54 33.36
CA TRP A 628 32.82 16.88 33.55
C TRP A 628 32.60 17.81 34.73
N GLN A 629 31.86 18.89 34.48
CA GLN A 629 31.55 19.90 35.49
C GLN A 629 30.39 19.48 36.40
N GLY A 630 30.52 19.59 37.69
CA GLY A 630 29.42 19.43 38.63
C GLY A 630 28.38 20.54 38.50
N ILE A 631 27.13 20.21 38.76
CA ILE A 631 26.03 21.17 38.81
C ILE A 631 25.27 21.00 40.12
N ALA A 632 25.15 22.08 40.89
CA ALA A 632 24.32 22.15 42.07
C ALA A 632 23.23 23.21 41.88
N LEU A 633 22.00 22.89 42.25
CA LEU A 633 20.89 23.82 42.29
C LEU A 633 20.78 24.40 43.72
N VAL A 634 20.59 25.71 43.82
CA VAL A 634 20.37 26.40 45.10
C VAL A 634 19.04 27.10 45.08
N GLY A 635 18.25 26.85 46.08
CA GLY A 635 16.91 27.44 46.20
C GLY A 635 16.95 28.95 46.31
N SER A 636 16.14 29.61 45.48
CA SER A 636 16.00 31.07 45.43
C SER A 636 14.62 31.59 45.80
N ASN A 637 13.67 30.70 46.10
CA ASN A 637 12.29 31.09 46.36
C ASN A 637 12.01 31.28 47.84
N PRO A 638 11.80 32.52 48.36
CA PRO A 638 11.52 32.79 49.76
C PRO A 638 10.15 32.23 50.26
N GLY A 639 9.31 31.83 49.36
CA GLY A 639 7.93 31.35 49.68
C GLY A 639 7.79 29.83 49.79
N HIS A 640 8.82 29.06 49.51
CA HIS A 640 8.74 27.60 49.58
C HIS A 640 9.15 27.10 50.96
N GLN A 641 8.20 26.78 51.82
CA GLN A 641 8.48 26.07 53.08
C GLN A 641 8.80 24.59 52.77
N PRO A 642 9.87 24.03 53.28
CA PRO A 642 10.14 22.59 53.11
C PRO A 642 9.06 21.80 53.84
N GLY A 643 8.28 21.01 53.16
CA GLY A 643 7.58 19.90 53.78
C GLY A 643 8.63 19.07 54.53
N ALA A 644 8.38 18.78 55.79
CA ALA A 644 9.29 18.08 56.70
C ALA A 644 9.73 16.72 56.07
N THR A 645 10.83 16.74 55.39
CA THR A 645 11.54 15.52 55.00
C THR A 645 12.54 15.19 56.09
N PRO A 646 12.56 13.97 56.63
CA PRO A 646 13.48 13.64 57.70
C PRO A 646 14.91 13.83 57.20
N THR A 647 15.68 14.64 57.95
CA THR A 647 17.12 14.84 57.76
C THR A 647 17.82 13.48 57.78
N PRO A 648 18.55 13.08 56.75
CA PRO A 648 19.41 11.93 56.88
C PRO A 648 20.51 12.27 57.84
N THR A 649 20.54 11.56 58.95
CA THR A 649 21.63 11.59 59.94
C THR A 649 22.94 11.34 59.19
N PRO A 650 23.99 12.17 59.37
CA PRO A 650 25.25 11.92 58.73
C PRO A 650 25.84 10.63 59.30
N SER A 651 25.84 9.59 58.49
CA SER A 651 26.57 8.37 58.75
C SER A 651 28.04 8.73 58.76
N SER A 652 28.62 8.72 59.94
CA SER A 652 30.05 8.86 60.16
C SER A 652 30.79 7.85 59.29
N GLY A 653 31.52 8.35 58.31
CA GLY A 653 32.34 7.55 57.43
C GLY A 653 33.34 6.70 58.18
N LYS A 654 33.09 5.42 58.20
CA LYS A 654 34.15 4.43 58.37
C LYS A 654 34.67 4.12 56.99
N SER A 655 35.90 4.50 56.78
CA SER A 655 36.76 4.09 55.68
C SER A 655 36.62 2.58 55.50
N ALA A 656 36.03 2.15 54.39
CA ALA A 656 35.97 0.75 54.06
C ALA A 656 37.36 0.31 53.58
N THR A 657 38.01 -0.45 54.40
CA THR A 657 39.19 -1.26 54.04
C THR A 657 38.82 -2.16 52.87
N PRO A 658 39.64 -2.33 51.83
CA PRO A 658 39.34 -3.20 50.71
C PRO A 658 39.23 -4.65 51.20
N SER A 659 38.13 -5.28 50.91
CA SER A 659 37.87 -6.70 51.15
C SER A 659 38.81 -7.57 50.33
N PRO A 660 39.35 -8.64 50.88
CA PRO A 660 40.32 -9.48 50.20
C PRO A 660 39.67 -10.25 49.04
N THR A 661 40.42 -10.33 47.97
CA THR A 661 40.16 -11.13 46.77
C THR A 661 39.89 -12.59 47.15
N PRO A 662 38.83 -13.22 46.66
CA PRO A 662 38.67 -14.66 46.84
C PRO A 662 39.69 -15.40 45.97
N THR A 663 40.61 -16.09 46.62
CA THR A 663 41.49 -17.09 46.02
C THR A 663 40.63 -18.29 45.59
N PHE A 664 40.53 -18.54 44.31
CA PHE A 664 40.07 -19.81 43.80
C PHE A 664 41.24 -20.78 43.79
N SER A 665 41.16 -21.83 44.62
CA SER A 665 41.95 -23.05 44.50
C SER A 665 41.17 -24.06 43.68
N HIS A 666 41.82 -24.58 42.63
CA HIS A 666 41.62 -25.76 41.78
C HIS A 666 40.30 -25.90 41.08
#